data_ad1a60b6b65e9be163e987ec93efbe8e
#
_entry.id   ad1a60b6b65e9be163e987ec93efbe8e
#
_cell.length_a   1.000
_cell.length_b   1.000
_cell.length_c   1.000
_cell.angle_alpha   90.00
_cell.angle_beta   90.00
_cell.angle_gamma   90.00
#
_symmetry.space_group_name_H-M   'P 1'
#
loop_
_entity.id
_entity.type
_entity.pdbx_description
1 polymer ?
#
loop_
_entity_poly.entity_id
_entity_poly.type
_entity_poly.pdbx_seq_one_letter_code
_entity_poly.pdbx_strand_id
1 'polypeptide(L)'
;MTENKNNISFLIVSFVIALQAFAPVDTFAQRKNWWGKTKYDGPAWVRNVSRPNDIDRGLDGHHISLWASHGRYYMHAKDRWKWQRVNLFCTNEDVFTQTFVVPYLIPMLERAGANVFTPRERDWQKHETVIDNDGAQMAVDGMIVSGAVTNYVEDGKWKDFPNAGFKIPYHYRMYDGDMPFTNGTARQVKTKKKKSTAFAIYTPKIVESGSYAVYVSYQTVRKSVEDAHYIVVHKGVETHFAVNQRMGGGTWVYLGTFDFDAGQSMDNCVIVDNMASSKGVVTTDAVRFGGGMGNVVRGNTTSNLARCMEGARYYAQWAGAPYKVYSQRKGTDDYADDINARSLMTNWLAGGSEYVPDREGLGVPIELSLAFHSDAGYNKNMKSIYGSLGICTTDFNDGRLASGHSRLYSKDLTTALLTQIDKDMKSIYRTWNVRDLWDKNYSETRLPGVPSTIIEMLSHQSFPDMLLAHDPNFKFNMARALYKGIAKFVCQSHGEKCVIAPLPPHSLAVTMDHKGKAKISWKETVDTLESSAKPTSYILYTAVGNGGYDNGQVVKSNVVTMNLGPETLYRFRVTAINRGGESLPSEEMCAYFHPMAREQVLVVNGFHRLASPHVRKVLAPSADYHGNIYSQLGFDLDEDPGVSYGKTLAFVGRQQCFNPASGGDGGPGSFGSSGNEMMGSFIAGNDFNYVATHAEAIASSGKYSIVSCSSECVGINRQMVNLSDYSVIDLILGNERNDGYSLKYYKTFPAAIRQALTAYRGNILVSGSYVGSDNVMSSDSAFVADVLHCDYLCQYREPDASVNGMGTQFDYHHSINENHYASTSSDVLAPTDQAFSALVYADGTSAAVAYNASNRRTFTMGFPFECIKDKAKRAYVMRGILAFLRPNN
;
A
#
# COMPACT_ATOMS: atom_id res chain seq x y z
N MET A 1 -77.42 -5.92 -15.75
CA MET A 1 -76.55 -7.14 -15.88
C MET A 1 -75.66 -6.95 -17.10
N THR A 2 -74.58 -6.18 -16.96
CA THR A 2 -73.48 -6.06 -17.93
C THR A 2 -72.40 -5.15 -17.31
N GLU A 3 -71.78 -5.63 -16.28
CA GLU A 3 -70.51 -5.00 -15.77
C GLU A 3 -69.77 -6.12 -14.97
N ASN A 4 -68.81 -6.77 -15.57
CA ASN A 4 -67.79 -7.55 -14.90
C ASN A 4 -67.01 -8.47 -15.86
N LYS A 5 -66.48 -7.94 -16.96
CA LYS A 5 -65.53 -8.69 -17.79
C LYS A 5 -64.23 -7.95 -18.13
N ASN A 6 -64.06 -6.69 -17.73
CA ASN A 6 -62.88 -5.93 -18.09
C ASN A 6 -61.78 -5.83 -16.98
N ASN A 7 -62.06 -6.30 -15.74
CA ASN A 7 -61.10 -6.20 -14.66
C ASN A 7 -60.13 -7.39 -14.52
N ILE A 8 -60.43 -8.53 -15.18
CA ILE A 8 -59.59 -9.74 -15.09
C ILE A 8 -58.43 -9.67 -16.12
N SER A 9 -58.66 -9.01 -17.29
CA SER A 9 -57.60 -8.84 -18.30
C SER A 9 -56.51 -7.85 -17.88
N PHE A 10 -56.85 -6.82 -17.06
CA PHE A 10 -55.86 -5.85 -16.56
C PHE A 10 -55.01 -6.39 -15.46
N LEU A 11 -55.53 -7.30 -14.63
CA LEU A 11 -54.74 -7.96 -13.57
C LEU A 11 -53.76 -9.01 -14.13
N ILE A 12 -54.09 -9.70 -15.23
CA ILE A 12 -53.19 -10.66 -15.87
C ILE A 12 -52.06 -9.97 -16.63
N VAL A 13 -52.33 -8.83 -17.28
CA VAL A 13 -51.28 -8.05 -17.96
C VAL A 13 -50.36 -7.36 -16.95
N SER A 14 -50.88 -6.87 -15.81
CA SER A 14 -50.05 -6.29 -14.75
C SER A 14 -49.20 -7.36 -14.05
N PHE A 15 -49.67 -8.61 -13.92
CA PHE A 15 -48.89 -9.71 -13.33
C PHE A 15 -47.80 -10.25 -14.28
N VAL A 16 -48.03 -10.21 -15.60
CA VAL A 16 -47.06 -10.63 -16.62
C VAL A 16 -45.96 -9.55 -16.79
N ILE A 17 -46.29 -8.25 -16.68
CA ILE A 17 -45.29 -7.17 -16.69
C ILE A 17 -44.48 -7.13 -15.37
N ALA A 18 -45.08 -7.44 -14.23
CA ALA A 18 -44.38 -7.57 -12.97
C ALA A 18 -43.45 -8.80 -12.90
N LEU A 19 -43.79 -9.88 -13.62
CA LEU A 19 -42.92 -11.07 -13.74
C LEU A 19 -41.75 -10.89 -14.73
N GLN A 20 -41.84 -9.94 -15.66
CA GLN A 20 -40.72 -9.61 -16.54
C GLN A 20 -39.74 -8.59 -15.91
N ALA A 21 -40.13 -7.88 -14.84
CA ALA A 21 -39.28 -6.99 -14.08
C ALA A 21 -38.47 -7.71 -12.97
N PHE A 22 -38.81 -8.97 -12.69
CA PHE A 22 -38.06 -9.86 -11.79
C PHE A 22 -37.59 -11.11 -12.52
N ALA A 23 -37.02 -10.97 -13.72
CA ALA A 23 -36.15 -12.02 -14.22
C ALA A 23 -34.88 -11.99 -13.31
N PRO A 24 -34.64 -13.08 -12.57
CA PRO A 24 -33.45 -13.11 -11.74
C PRO A 24 -32.23 -12.95 -12.63
N VAL A 25 -31.27 -12.14 -12.18
CA VAL A 25 -29.92 -12.02 -12.73
C VAL A 25 -29.18 -13.36 -12.45
N ASP A 26 -29.72 -14.46 -12.94
CA ASP A 26 -29.19 -15.82 -12.79
C ASP A 26 -28.47 -16.33 -14.04
N THR A 27 -28.12 -15.43 -14.96
CA THR A 27 -27.30 -15.83 -16.12
C THR A 27 -25.82 -16.08 -15.78
N PHE A 28 -25.35 -15.61 -14.63
CA PHE A 28 -23.99 -15.88 -14.17
C PHE A 28 -23.78 -17.33 -13.66
N ALA A 29 -24.79 -17.97 -13.10
CA ALA A 29 -24.67 -19.26 -12.43
C ALA A 29 -24.55 -20.48 -13.38
N GLN A 30 -24.72 -20.32 -14.69
CA GLN A 30 -24.81 -21.48 -15.62
C GLN A 30 -23.61 -21.73 -16.53
N ARG A 31 -22.60 -20.82 -16.57
CA ARG A 31 -21.41 -21.02 -17.42
C ARG A 31 -20.23 -21.50 -16.60
N LYS A 32 -20.16 -22.82 -16.33
CA LYS A 32 -19.00 -23.44 -15.69
C LYS A 32 -17.91 -23.68 -16.71
N ASN A 33 -16.67 -23.29 -16.36
CA ASN A 33 -15.44 -23.48 -17.19
C ASN A 33 -15.54 -22.86 -18.59
N TRP A 34 -15.46 -21.55 -18.66
CA TRP A 34 -15.54 -20.79 -19.95
C TRP A 34 -14.36 -21.07 -20.85
N TRP A 35 -13.17 -21.24 -20.28
CA TRP A 35 -11.94 -21.44 -21.04
C TRP A 35 -11.89 -22.79 -21.72
N GLY A 36 -12.56 -23.82 -21.19
CA GLY A 36 -12.56 -25.16 -21.77
C GLY A 36 -11.16 -25.70 -21.99
N LYS A 37 -10.80 -26.01 -23.24
CA LYS A 37 -9.48 -26.53 -23.62
C LYS A 37 -8.40 -25.44 -23.72
N THR A 38 -8.75 -24.16 -23.72
CA THR A 38 -7.80 -23.03 -23.75
C THR A 38 -7.33 -22.60 -22.36
N LYS A 39 -7.78 -23.29 -21.31
CA LYS A 39 -7.30 -23.07 -19.96
C LYS A 39 -5.80 -23.30 -19.83
N TYR A 40 -5.07 -22.34 -19.28
CA TYR A 40 -3.69 -22.58 -18.85
C TYR A 40 -3.68 -23.42 -17.56
N ASP A 41 -2.95 -24.53 -17.55
CA ASP A 41 -2.78 -25.44 -16.41
C ASP A 41 -1.29 -25.61 -16.04
N GLY A 42 -0.40 -24.77 -16.56
CA GLY A 42 1.03 -24.81 -16.27
C GLY A 42 1.42 -24.11 -14.96
N PRO A 43 2.71 -24.15 -14.60
CA PRO A 43 3.24 -23.47 -13.44
C PRO A 43 3.11 -21.94 -13.57
N ALA A 44 2.88 -21.26 -12.44
CA ALA A 44 2.90 -19.81 -12.38
C ALA A 44 4.22 -19.21 -12.92
N TRP A 45 4.16 -17.99 -13.46
CA TRP A 45 5.35 -17.28 -13.92
C TRP A 45 6.37 -17.10 -12.79
N VAL A 46 5.90 -16.58 -11.63
CA VAL A 46 6.70 -16.43 -10.42
C VAL A 46 5.97 -17.08 -9.26
N ARG A 47 6.63 -17.92 -8.48
CA ARG A 47 6.11 -18.52 -7.26
C ARG A 47 7.09 -18.33 -6.11
N ASN A 48 6.64 -17.73 -5.03
CA ASN A 48 7.36 -17.69 -3.77
C ASN A 48 7.29 -19.08 -3.11
N VAL A 49 8.41 -19.83 -3.12
CA VAL A 49 8.50 -21.17 -2.55
C VAL A 49 8.84 -21.17 -1.06
N SER A 50 9.18 -20.01 -0.49
CA SER A 50 9.32 -19.82 0.96
C SER A 50 7.98 -19.55 1.65
N ARG A 51 6.89 -19.33 0.92
CA ARG A 51 5.55 -19.16 1.50
C ARG A 51 5.18 -20.41 2.30
N PRO A 52 4.81 -20.26 3.59
CA PRO A 52 4.62 -21.42 4.46
C PRO A 52 3.23 -22.07 4.35
N ASN A 53 2.32 -21.52 3.53
CA ASN A 53 0.94 -22.03 3.34
C ASN A 53 0.62 -22.26 1.87
N ASP A 54 -0.21 -23.28 1.61
CA ASP A 54 -0.76 -23.55 0.28
C ASP A 54 -2.03 -22.72 0.03
N ILE A 55 -2.20 -22.29 -1.24
CA ILE A 55 -3.37 -21.54 -1.72
C ILE A 55 -4.00 -22.34 -2.86
N ASP A 56 -4.97 -23.19 -2.57
CA ASP A 56 -5.58 -24.08 -3.55
C ASP A 56 -7.03 -23.74 -3.92
N ARG A 57 -7.56 -22.63 -3.41
CA ARG A 57 -8.91 -22.10 -3.66
C ARG A 57 -8.94 -20.58 -3.85
N GLY A 58 -7.77 -19.98 -4.02
CA GLY A 58 -7.57 -18.57 -4.33
C GLY A 58 -7.24 -18.36 -5.80
N LEU A 59 -6.17 -17.63 -6.03
CA LEU A 59 -5.70 -17.24 -7.36
C LEU A 59 -4.30 -17.81 -7.69
N ASP A 60 -3.88 -18.88 -7.04
CA ASP A 60 -2.58 -19.49 -7.32
C ASP A 60 -2.51 -19.99 -8.76
N GLY A 61 -1.43 -19.63 -9.47
CA GLY A 61 -1.26 -19.94 -10.89
C GLY A 61 -1.97 -19.00 -11.87
N HIS A 62 -2.77 -18.05 -11.40
CA HIS A 62 -3.48 -17.08 -12.23
C HIS A 62 -2.66 -15.81 -12.50
N HIS A 63 -2.78 -15.25 -13.72
CA HIS A 63 -2.01 -14.08 -14.16
C HIS A 63 -2.98 -12.97 -14.57
N ILE A 64 -2.81 -11.80 -13.97
CA ILE A 64 -3.73 -10.66 -14.09
C ILE A 64 -2.95 -9.42 -14.52
N SER A 65 -3.44 -8.68 -15.52
CA SER A 65 -2.95 -7.35 -15.83
C SER A 65 -3.84 -6.29 -15.19
N LEU A 66 -3.24 -5.35 -14.50
CA LEU A 66 -3.94 -4.33 -13.73
C LEU A 66 -3.16 -3.02 -13.74
N TRP A 67 -3.84 -1.89 -13.93
CA TRP A 67 -3.18 -0.58 -13.84
C TRP A 67 -4.08 0.49 -13.24
N ALA A 68 -3.44 1.47 -12.59
CA ALA A 68 -4.05 2.68 -12.07
C ALA A 68 -4.01 3.76 -13.15
N SER A 69 -5.15 4.06 -13.74
CA SER A 69 -5.41 5.10 -14.74
C SER A 69 -4.22 5.46 -15.65
N HIS A 70 -3.79 6.70 -15.64
CA HIS A 70 -2.72 7.26 -16.45
C HIS A 70 -1.62 7.89 -15.60
N GLY A 71 -0.62 8.50 -16.25
CA GLY A 71 0.47 9.18 -15.59
C GLY A 71 0.94 10.39 -16.38
N ARG A 72 2.00 11.02 -15.90
CA ARG A 72 2.60 12.18 -16.53
C ARG A 72 3.13 11.83 -17.92
N TYR A 73 2.88 12.69 -18.89
CA TYR A 73 3.33 12.53 -20.28
C TYR A 73 3.95 13.82 -20.84
N TYR A 74 4.73 13.68 -21.91
CA TYR A 74 5.29 14.79 -22.63
C TYR A 74 4.32 15.29 -23.72
N MET A 75 3.93 16.57 -23.63
CA MET A 75 3.08 17.20 -24.62
C MET A 75 3.94 17.90 -25.70
N HIS A 76 4.12 17.24 -26.84
CA HIS A 76 4.94 17.74 -27.95
C HIS A 76 4.51 19.14 -28.43
N ALA A 77 3.20 19.41 -28.54
CA ALA A 77 2.68 20.70 -28.97
C ALA A 77 3.05 21.89 -28.05
N LYS A 78 3.49 21.64 -26.81
CA LYS A 78 3.86 22.66 -25.83
C LYS A 78 5.28 22.46 -25.26
N ASP A 79 6.01 21.48 -25.81
CA ASP A 79 7.39 21.16 -25.43
C ASP A 79 7.57 21.04 -23.89
N ARG A 80 6.66 20.31 -23.22
CA ARG A 80 6.69 20.18 -21.76
C ARG A 80 6.01 18.91 -21.24
N TRP A 81 6.44 18.45 -20.07
CA TRP A 81 5.79 17.42 -19.29
C TRP A 81 4.54 17.95 -18.59
N LYS A 82 3.44 17.21 -18.59
CA LYS A 82 2.21 17.54 -17.87
C LYS A 82 1.42 16.30 -17.43
N TRP A 83 0.53 16.49 -16.47
CA TRP A 83 -0.48 15.49 -16.11
C TRP A 83 -1.53 15.35 -17.21
N GLN A 84 -2.14 14.17 -17.33
CA GLN A 84 -3.27 13.97 -18.23
C GLN A 84 -4.53 14.67 -17.70
N ARG A 85 -4.65 14.74 -16.37
CA ARG A 85 -5.82 15.34 -15.72
C ARG A 85 -5.44 16.60 -14.94
N VAL A 86 -6.47 17.42 -14.69
CA VAL A 86 -6.35 18.64 -13.90
C VAL A 86 -6.24 18.33 -12.41
N ASN A 87 -5.64 19.25 -11.66
CA ASN A 87 -5.54 19.13 -10.21
C ASN A 87 -6.80 19.66 -9.55
N LEU A 88 -7.52 18.78 -8.84
CA LEU A 88 -8.76 19.06 -8.12
C LEU A 88 -8.66 18.44 -6.72
N PHE A 89 -9.20 19.11 -5.70
CA PHE A 89 -9.27 18.56 -4.33
C PHE A 89 -7.93 18.01 -3.81
N CYS A 90 -6.85 18.81 -3.96
CA CYS A 90 -5.47 18.50 -3.60
C CYS A 90 -4.79 17.39 -4.41
N THR A 91 -5.46 16.76 -5.37
CA THR A 91 -4.96 15.62 -6.14
C THR A 91 -5.25 15.74 -7.63
N ASN A 92 -4.92 14.71 -8.39
CA ASN A 92 -5.44 14.43 -9.73
C ASN A 92 -5.59 12.93 -9.92
N GLU A 93 -6.34 12.51 -10.95
CA GLU A 93 -6.57 11.09 -11.24
C GLU A 93 -5.27 10.31 -11.50
N ASP A 94 -4.26 10.95 -12.11
CA ASP A 94 -2.99 10.32 -12.49
C ASP A 94 -2.22 9.74 -11.28
N VAL A 95 -2.41 10.30 -10.10
CA VAL A 95 -1.70 9.86 -8.88
C VAL A 95 -2.61 9.19 -7.86
N PHE A 96 -3.82 9.73 -7.60
CA PHE A 96 -4.58 9.18 -6.47
C PHE A 96 -5.14 7.78 -6.71
N THR A 97 -5.41 7.37 -7.98
CA THR A 97 -5.84 6.00 -8.30
C THR A 97 -4.80 4.95 -7.91
N GLN A 98 -3.50 5.30 -7.96
CA GLN A 98 -2.44 4.42 -7.50
C GLN A 98 -2.57 4.09 -6.00
N THR A 99 -3.12 5.00 -5.20
CA THR A 99 -3.26 4.82 -3.75
C THR A 99 -4.34 3.79 -3.35
N PHE A 100 -5.14 3.31 -4.29
CA PHE A 100 -6.02 2.14 -4.15
C PHE A 100 -5.36 0.86 -4.64
N VAL A 101 -4.68 0.97 -5.78
CA VAL A 101 -4.16 -0.18 -6.52
C VAL A 101 -2.89 -0.74 -5.86
N VAL A 102 -1.89 0.11 -5.63
CA VAL A 102 -0.56 -0.32 -5.18
C VAL A 102 -0.55 -0.80 -3.73
N PRO A 103 -1.09 -0.06 -2.73
CA PRO A 103 -1.02 -0.51 -1.34
C PRO A 103 -2.11 -1.53 -0.94
N TYR A 104 -3.16 -1.68 -1.73
CA TYR A 104 -4.30 -2.52 -1.34
C TYR A 104 -4.66 -3.60 -2.36
N LEU A 105 -5.07 -3.24 -3.58
CA LEU A 105 -5.62 -4.21 -4.55
C LEU A 105 -4.57 -5.24 -5.00
N ILE A 106 -3.39 -4.77 -5.42
CA ILE A 106 -2.30 -5.66 -5.84
C ILE A 106 -1.88 -6.61 -4.70
N PRO A 107 -1.58 -6.13 -3.47
CA PRO A 107 -1.24 -7.02 -2.37
C PRO A 107 -2.34 -8.04 -2.02
N MET A 108 -3.63 -7.68 -2.12
CA MET A 108 -4.73 -8.62 -1.88
C MET A 108 -4.78 -9.74 -2.93
N LEU A 109 -4.56 -9.40 -4.21
CA LEU A 109 -4.51 -10.38 -5.30
C LEU A 109 -3.29 -11.31 -5.18
N GLU A 110 -2.11 -10.75 -4.90
CA GLU A 110 -0.86 -11.53 -4.77
C GLU A 110 -0.84 -12.42 -3.52
N ARG A 111 -1.43 -11.95 -2.42
CA ARG A 111 -1.63 -12.77 -1.20
C ARG A 111 -2.68 -13.86 -1.39
N ALA A 112 -3.55 -13.71 -2.37
CA ALA A 112 -4.44 -14.79 -2.83
C ALA A 112 -3.78 -15.72 -3.87
N GLY A 113 -2.51 -15.50 -4.25
CA GLY A 113 -1.72 -16.34 -5.12
C GLY A 113 -1.54 -15.83 -6.55
N ALA A 114 -2.20 -14.74 -6.96
CA ALA A 114 -2.09 -14.23 -8.32
C ALA A 114 -0.69 -13.70 -8.65
N ASN A 115 -0.28 -13.85 -9.92
CA ASN A 115 0.80 -13.07 -10.53
C ASN A 115 0.19 -11.81 -11.14
N VAL A 116 0.48 -10.64 -10.56
CA VAL A 116 -0.08 -9.36 -11.01
C VAL A 116 0.96 -8.60 -11.81
N PHE A 117 0.66 -8.36 -13.07
CA PHE A 117 1.43 -7.51 -13.96
C PHE A 117 0.84 -6.11 -14.04
N THR A 118 1.70 -5.09 -14.03
CA THR A 118 1.29 -3.70 -14.25
C THR A 118 2.06 -3.10 -15.43
N PRO A 119 1.39 -2.50 -16.42
CA PRO A 119 2.05 -1.79 -17.53
C PRO A 119 2.60 -0.42 -17.14
N ARG A 120 2.59 -0.09 -15.86
CA ARG A 120 3.23 1.06 -15.22
C ARG A 120 4.12 0.59 -14.09
N GLU A 121 5.14 1.40 -13.73
CA GLU A 121 5.95 1.10 -12.55
C GLU A 121 5.06 1.07 -11.30
N ARG A 122 5.18 -0.01 -10.53
CA ARG A 122 4.40 -0.22 -9.30
C ARG A 122 5.12 0.22 -8.03
N ASP A 123 6.45 0.33 -8.08
CA ASP A 123 7.24 0.70 -6.92
C ASP A 123 7.30 2.21 -6.74
N TRP A 124 6.96 2.65 -5.54
CA TRP A 124 7.02 4.07 -5.15
C TRP A 124 8.40 4.50 -4.66
N GLN A 125 9.37 3.58 -4.62
CA GLN A 125 10.75 3.90 -4.24
C GLN A 125 11.42 4.77 -5.32
N LYS A 126 11.85 5.98 -4.94
CA LYS A 126 12.57 6.91 -5.83
C LYS A 126 13.98 6.45 -6.14
N HIS A 127 14.62 5.76 -5.19
CA HIS A 127 15.94 5.19 -5.38
C HIS A 127 15.88 3.92 -6.22
N GLU A 128 16.92 3.70 -7.00
CA GLU A 128 17.03 2.52 -7.86
C GLU A 128 18.48 2.09 -7.97
N THR A 129 18.71 0.78 -7.87
CA THR A 129 19.98 0.17 -8.24
C THR A 129 19.75 -0.91 -9.29
N VAL A 130 20.39 -0.79 -10.43
CA VAL A 130 20.40 -1.80 -11.49
C VAL A 130 21.79 -2.40 -11.59
N ILE A 131 21.89 -3.73 -11.57
CA ILE A 131 23.14 -4.48 -11.73
C ILE A 131 23.03 -5.32 -12.99
N ASP A 132 24.04 -5.19 -13.86
CA ASP A 132 24.15 -5.88 -15.13
C ASP A 132 25.34 -6.86 -15.14
N ASN A 133 25.18 -7.99 -15.81
CA ASN A 133 26.28 -8.94 -16.01
C ASN A 133 27.41 -8.37 -16.89
N ASP A 134 27.12 -7.39 -17.75
CA ASP A 134 28.07 -6.76 -18.66
C ASP A 134 29.14 -5.97 -17.91
N GLY A 135 30.33 -6.58 -17.70
CA GLY A 135 31.46 -5.97 -17.02
C GLY A 135 31.18 -5.62 -15.54
N ALA A 136 30.25 -6.30 -14.89
CA ALA A 136 29.78 -6.02 -13.53
C ALA A 136 29.38 -4.54 -13.34
N GLN A 137 28.73 -3.96 -14.35
CA GLN A 137 28.25 -2.59 -14.27
C GLN A 137 27.06 -2.44 -13.31
N MET A 138 27.02 -1.33 -12.62
CA MET A 138 25.91 -0.97 -11.73
C MET A 138 25.50 0.48 -11.98
N ALA A 139 24.21 0.73 -12.10
CA ALA A 139 23.66 2.08 -12.04
C ALA A 139 22.97 2.29 -10.71
N VAL A 140 23.34 3.35 -9.98
CA VAL A 140 22.75 3.76 -8.69
C VAL A 140 22.18 5.15 -8.88
N ASP A 141 20.85 5.30 -8.78
CA ASP A 141 20.12 6.55 -9.03
C ASP A 141 20.55 7.24 -10.33
N GLY A 142 20.71 6.45 -11.39
CA GLY A 142 21.13 6.95 -12.69
C GLY A 142 22.63 7.23 -12.85
N MET A 143 23.44 7.06 -11.83
CA MET A 143 24.90 7.18 -11.91
C MET A 143 25.52 5.80 -12.20
N ILE A 144 26.25 5.68 -13.30
CA ILE A 144 26.93 4.43 -13.66
C ILE A 144 28.23 4.33 -12.85
N VAL A 145 28.32 3.25 -12.07
CA VAL A 145 29.50 2.88 -11.29
C VAL A 145 30.20 1.73 -12.03
N SER A 146 31.38 1.99 -12.57
CA SER A 146 32.16 0.99 -13.31
C SER A 146 33.20 0.30 -12.41
N GLY A 147 33.40 -1.00 -12.60
CA GLY A 147 34.58 -1.69 -12.12
C GLY A 147 34.58 -2.20 -10.67
N ALA A 148 33.46 -2.25 -9.96
CA ALA A 148 33.39 -2.92 -8.69
C ALA A 148 33.16 -4.44 -8.88
N VAL A 149 34.20 -5.22 -8.72
CA VAL A 149 34.23 -6.71 -8.89
C VAL A 149 33.20 -7.44 -8.00
N THR A 150 32.60 -6.73 -7.02
CA THR A 150 31.66 -7.28 -6.04
C THR A 150 30.20 -7.12 -6.40
N ASN A 151 29.86 -6.33 -7.44
CA ASN A 151 28.48 -6.06 -7.82
C ASN A 151 27.80 -7.27 -8.44
N TYR A 152 28.52 -7.93 -9.34
CA TYR A 152 28.12 -9.15 -10.03
C TYR A 152 29.24 -10.17 -9.95
N VAL A 153 28.95 -11.36 -9.45
CA VAL A 153 29.92 -12.45 -9.27
C VAL A 153 29.31 -13.76 -9.77
N GLU A 154 30.08 -14.50 -10.58
CA GLU A 154 29.73 -15.86 -10.99
C GLU A 154 30.63 -16.89 -10.32
N ASP A 155 30.08 -18.05 -9.97
CA ASP A 155 30.80 -19.27 -9.67
C ASP A 155 30.21 -20.43 -10.49
N GLY A 156 31.07 -21.37 -10.90
CA GLY A 156 30.68 -22.52 -11.70
C GLY A 156 30.82 -22.32 -13.21
N LYS A 157 30.10 -23.12 -14.00
CA LYS A 157 30.29 -23.21 -15.45
C LYS A 157 29.27 -22.40 -16.27
N TRP A 158 29.14 -21.12 -15.97
CA TRP A 158 28.36 -20.17 -16.79
C TRP A 158 28.99 -20.01 -18.18
N LYS A 159 28.17 -19.66 -19.15
CA LYS A 159 28.53 -19.37 -20.51
C LYS A 159 27.77 -18.15 -21.02
N ASP A 160 28.37 -17.47 -22.01
CA ASP A 160 27.68 -16.43 -22.72
C ASP A 160 26.41 -16.99 -23.40
N PHE A 161 25.34 -16.20 -23.31
CA PHE A 161 24.13 -16.43 -24.07
C PHE A 161 24.35 -15.96 -25.51
N PRO A 162 23.92 -16.71 -26.56
CA PRO A 162 24.31 -16.39 -27.93
C PRO A 162 23.62 -15.17 -28.55
N ASN A 163 22.55 -14.68 -27.95
CA ASN A 163 21.78 -13.52 -28.40
C ASN A 163 21.96 -12.34 -27.46
N ALA A 164 21.39 -11.17 -27.81
CA ALA A 164 21.42 -9.97 -26.98
C ALA A 164 20.71 -10.13 -25.66
N GLY A 165 21.13 -9.35 -24.68
CA GLY A 165 20.53 -9.16 -23.34
C GLY A 165 20.34 -7.71 -23.00
N PHE A 166 20.13 -7.44 -21.73
CA PHE A 166 20.01 -6.10 -21.17
C PHE A 166 21.37 -5.39 -21.18
N LYS A 167 21.32 -4.07 -21.32
CA LYS A 167 22.46 -3.18 -21.09
C LYS A 167 21.98 -1.92 -20.43
N ILE A 168 22.71 -1.48 -19.41
CA ILE A 168 22.46 -0.18 -18.78
C ILE A 168 22.57 0.94 -19.85
N PRO A 169 21.50 1.75 -20.05
CA PRO A 169 21.55 2.83 -21.03
C PRO A 169 22.67 3.83 -20.77
N TYR A 170 23.28 4.35 -21.82
CA TYR A 170 24.36 5.35 -21.71
C TYR A 170 23.87 6.59 -20.95
N HIS A 171 24.64 7.02 -19.97
CA HIS A 171 24.24 8.08 -19.01
C HIS A 171 22.87 7.85 -18.34
N TYR A 172 22.41 6.61 -18.30
CA TYR A 172 21.10 6.21 -17.75
C TYR A 172 19.91 6.92 -18.43
N ARG A 173 20.05 7.29 -19.70
CA ARG A 173 19.02 7.97 -20.50
C ARG A 173 18.61 7.16 -21.69
N MET A 174 17.33 7.17 -21.99
CA MET A 174 16.73 6.48 -23.13
C MET A 174 16.06 7.51 -24.05
N TYR A 175 16.38 7.44 -25.31
CA TYR A 175 15.75 8.26 -26.35
C TYR A 175 14.65 7.45 -27.06
N ASP A 176 13.86 8.12 -27.90
CA ASP A 176 12.79 7.42 -28.64
C ASP A 176 13.36 6.31 -29.55
N GLY A 177 12.83 5.10 -29.39
CA GLY A 177 13.32 3.93 -30.13
C GLY A 177 14.44 3.16 -29.42
N ASP A 178 15.06 3.68 -28.36
CA ASP A 178 16.04 2.91 -27.58
C ASP A 178 15.37 1.72 -26.90
N MET A 179 16.09 0.58 -26.88
CA MET A 179 15.62 -0.68 -26.35
C MET A 179 16.71 -1.34 -25.50
N PRO A 180 16.59 -1.35 -24.16
CA PRO A 180 17.69 -1.76 -23.28
C PRO A 180 18.03 -3.25 -23.37
N PHE A 181 17.09 -4.11 -23.80
CA PHE A 181 17.28 -5.57 -23.86
C PHE A 181 17.84 -6.08 -25.19
N THR A 182 18.35 -5.22 -26.05
CA THR A 182 18.91 -5.59 -27.35
C THR A 182 20.40 -5.28 -27.54
N ASN A 183 21.03 -4.62 -26.58
CA ASN A 183 22.37 -4.05 -26.72
C ASN A 183 23.41 -4.66 -25.75
N GLY A 184 22.97 -5.51 -24.82
CA GLY A 184 23.83 -6.17 -23.83
C GLY A 184 23.99 -7.65 -24.10
N THR A 185 24.48 -8.37 -23.09
CA THR A 185 24.65 -9.83 -23.10
C THR A 185 23.84 -10.44 -21.95
N ALA A 186 23.69 -11.75 -21.98
CA ALA A 186 23.13 -12.54 -20.88
C ALA A 186 23.97 -13.77 -20.62
N ARG A 187 23.74 -14.44 -19.51
CA ARG A 187 24.47 -15.65 -19.11
C ARG A 187 23.57 -16.87 -19.10
N GLN A 188 24.14 -18.06 -19.31
CA GLN A 188 23.39 -19.32 -19.28
C GLN A 188 24.19 -20.44 -18.62
N VAL A 189 23.46 -21.36 -17.94
CA VAL A 189 24.05 -22.54 -17.31
C VAL A 189 23.13 -23.74 -17.41
N LYS A 190 23.70 -24.94 -17.49
CA LYS A 190 22.93 -26.20 -17.46
C LYS A 190 22.45 -26.52 -16.06
N THR A 191 21.20 -26.96 -15.95
CA THR A 191 20.58 -27.28 -14.65
C THR A 191 21.18 -28.53 -13.98
N LYS A 192 20.99 -28.57 -12.64
CA LYS A 192 21.26 -29.69 -11.74
C LYS A 192 20.01 -29.96 -10.86
N LYS A 193 19.74 -31.28 -10.58
CA LYS A 193 18.53 -31.64 -9.83
C LYS A 193 18.69 -31.71 -8.29
N LYS A 194 19.88 -32.06 -7.81
CA LYS A 194 20.10 -32.42 -6.40
C LYS A 194 20.87 -31.36 -5.60
N LYS A 195 21.82 -30.71 -6.25
CA LYS A 195 22.68 -29.72 -5.60
C LYS A 195 23.12 -28.70 -6.66
N SER A 196 23.05 -27.44 -6.29
CA SER A 196 23.61 -26.36 -7.10
C SER A 196 25.13 -26.53 -7.27
N THR A 197 25.62 -26.18 -8.43
CA THR A 197 27.05 -26.20 -8.78
C THR A 197 27.48 -24.95 -9.54
N ALA A 198 26.59 -23.98 -9.64
CA ALA A 198 26.85 -22.70 -10.26
C ALA A 198 25.84 -21.67 -9.74
N PHE A 199 26.31 -20.47 -9.39
CA PHE A 199 25.48 -19.33 -9.00
C PHE A 199 25.99 -18.04 -9.60
N ALA A 200 25.07 -17.10 -9.84
CA ALA A 200 25.35 -15.70 -10.09
C ALA A 200 24.74 -14.86 -8.97
N ILE A 201 25.50 -13.92 -8.44
CA ILE A 201 25.14 -13.09 -7.30
C ILE A 201 25.14 -11.62 -7.72
N TYR A 202 24.07 -10.92 -7.41
CA TYR A 202 23.86 -9.49 -7.67
C TYR A 202 23.75 -8.74 -6.34
N THR A 203 24.77 -7.95 -5.98
CA THR A 203 24.86 -7.24 -4.72
C THR A 203 24.69 -5.74 -4.93
N PRO A 204 23.50 -5.16 -4.61
CA PRO A 204 23.21 -3.75 -4.84
C PRO A 204 23.93 -2.85 -3.86
N LYS A 205 24.14 -1.59 -4.27
CA LYS A 205 24.36 -0.48 -3.37
C LYS A 205 23.04 0.20 -3.10
N ILE A 206 22.46 -0.05 -1.94
CA ILE A 206 21.22 0.59 -1.47
C ILE A 206 21.56 1.98 -0.95
N VAL A 207 20.92 3.03 -1.48
CA VAL A 207 21.21 4.44 -1.15
C VAL A 207 20.64 4.79 0.22
N GLU A 208 19.41 4.38 0.49
CA GLU A 208 18.68 4.66 1.74
C GLU A 208 17.96 3.39 2.20
N SER A 209 17.98 3.12 3.52
CA SER A 209 17.24 1.98 4.08
C SER A 209 15.74 2.16 3.81
N GLY A 210 15.08 1.10 3.34
CA GLY A 210 13.66 1.15 3.02
C GLY A 210 13.19 -0.05 2.20
N SER A 211 11.98 0.06 1.71
CA SER A 211 11.30 -0.97 0.94
C SER A 211 11.55 -0.77 -0.56
N TYR A 212 12.00 -1.82 -1.24
CA TYR A 212 12.36 -1.83 -2.66
C TYR A 212 11.73 -3.04 -3.35
N ALA A 213 11.08 -2.82 -4.48
CA ALA A 213 10.70 -3.90 -5.36
C ALA A 213 11.95 -4.51 -6.02
N VAL A 214 11.98 -5.83 -6.11
CA VAL A 214 13.05 -6.58 -6.77
C VAL A 214 12.55 -7.14 -8.09
N TYR A 215 13.27 -6.81 -9.17
CA TYR A 215 13.00 -7.32 -10.50
C TYR A 215 14.23 -8.03 -11.04
N VAL A 216 14.00 -9.12 -11.74
CA VAL A 216 15.04 -9.87 -12.44
C VAL A 216 14.77 -9.89 -13.94
N SER A 217 15.82 -10.08 -14.74
CA SER A 217 15.69 -10.35 -16.16
C SER A 217 16.45 -11.60 -16.56
N TYR A 218 15.98 -12.24 -17.60
CA TYR A 218 16.53 -13.46 -18.17
C TYR A 218 16.11 -13.59 -19.64
N GLN A 219 16.59 -14.59 -20.32
CA GLN A 219 16.22 -14.90 -21.70
C GLN A 219 15.46 -16.22 -21.78
N THR A 220 14.34 -16.25 -22.51
CA THR A 220 13.57 -17.47 -22.76
C THR A 220 14.17 -18.23 -23.95
N VAL A 221 14.45 -19.52 -23.76
CA VAL A 221 14.94 -20.42 -24.83
C VAL A 221 14.16 -21.75 -24.80
N ARG A 222 14.23 -22.50 -25.91
CA ARG A 222 13.52 -23.79 -26.05
C ARG A 222 13.78 -24.79 -24.89
N LYS A 223 14.94 -24.68 -24.22
CA LYS A 223 15.34 -25.56 -23.12
C LYS A 223 15.24 -24.87 -21.73
N SER A 224 14.62 -23.70 -21.65
CA SER A 224 14.39 -23.06 -20.35
C SER A 224 13.55 -23.93 -19.42
N VAL A 225 13.85 -23.88 -18.14
CA VAL A 225 13.12 -24.60 -17.09
C VAL A 225 11.93 -23.79 -16.56
N GLU A 226 11.01 -24.48 -15.90
CA GLU A 226 9.79 -23.87 -15.32
C GLU A 226 9.99 -23.41 -13.87
N ASP A 227 11.15 -23.71 -13.29
CA ASP A 227 11.45 -23.54 -11.87
C ASP A 227 12.90 -23.07 -11.64
N ALA A 228 13.36 -22.10 -12.43
CA ALA A 228 14.66 -21.47 -12.17
C ALA A 228 14.67 -20.89 -10.75
N HIS A 229 15.70 -21.27 -9.98
CA HIS A 229 15.76 -20.96 -8.57
C HIS A 229 16.44 -19.61 -8.33
N TYR A 230 15.68 -18.68 -7.73
CA TYR A 230 16.16 -17.37 -7.29
C TYR A 230 16.02 -17.23 -5.77
N ILE A 231 16.98 -16.54 -5.15
CA ILE A 231 16.98 -16.22 -3.72
C ILE A 231 17.13 -14.71 -3.60
N VAL A 232 16.19 -14.06 -2.91
CA VAL A 232 16.33 -12.67 -2.47
C VAL A 232 16.77 -12.68 -1.02
N VAL A 233 17.98 -12.17 -0.76
CA VAL A 233 18.48 -11.96 0.60
C VAL A 233 18.18 -10.52 0.97
N HIS A 234 17.39 -10.32 2.02
CA HIS A 234 16.95 -8.99 2.48
C HIS A 234 17.12 -8.88 4.00
N LYS A 235 17.98 -7.98 4.44
CA LYS A 235 18.35 -7.83 5.86
C LYS A 235 18.72 -9.17 6.51
N GLY A 236 19.48 -10.02 5.77
CA GLY A 236 19.94 -11.33 6.19
C GLY A 236 18.93 -12.47 6.13
N VAL A 237 17.71 -12.23 5.67
CA VAL A 237 16.67 -13.26 5.47
C VAL A 237 16.65 -13.72 4.02
N GLU A 238 16.68 -15.03 3.79
CA GLU A 238 16.55 -15.62 2.46
C GLU A 238 15.08 -15.92 2.12
N THR A 239 14.59 -15.38 0.98
CA THR A 239 13.29 -15.72 0.41
C THR A 239 13.49 -16.32 -0.97
N HIS A 240 12.99 -17.54 -1.16
CA HIS A 240 13.23 -18.37 -2.34
C HIS A 240 12.07 -18.28 -3.33
N PHE A 241 12.41 -18.25 -4.63
CA PHE A 241 11.46 -18.20 -5.73
C PHE A 241 11.75 -19.27 -6.78
N ALA A 242 10.68 -19.81 -7.36
CA ALA A 242 10.72 -20.57 -8.59
C ALA A 242 10.17 -19.68 -9.72
N VAL A 243 10.98 -19.43 -10.73
CA VAL A 243 10.64 -18.58 -11.88
C VAL A 243 10.53 -19.44 -13.14
N ASN A 244 9.38 -19.39 -13.80
CA ASN A 244 9.16 -20.11 -15.05
C ASN A 244 9.80 -19.34 -16.22
N GLN A 245 11.02 -19.70 -16.57
CA GLN A 245 11.78 -19.06 -17.65
C GLN A 245 11.35 -19.47 -19.08
N ARG A 246 10.31 -20.30 -19.22
CA ARG A 246 9.72 -20.62 -20.53
C ARG A 246 8.87 -19.48 -21.08
N MET A 247 8.60 -18.48 -20.29
CA MET A 247 7.86 -17.26 -20.63
C MET A 247 8.56 -16.03 -20.06
N GLY A 248 8.20 -14.83 -20.52
CA GLY A 248 8.60 -13.57 -19.90
C GLY A 248 10.08 -13.19 -20.03
N GLY A 249 10.85 -13.80 -20.94
CA GLY A 249 12.25 -13.41 -21.16
C GLY A 249 12.39 -12.09 -21.91
N GLY A 250 13.45 -11.31 -21.57
CA GLY A 250 13.73 -10.01 -22.19
C GLY A 250 12.90 -8.84 -21.63
N THR A 251 12.47 -8.95 -20.38
CA THR A 251 11.76 -7.88 -19.66
C THR A 251 12.08 -7.92 -18.16
N TRP A 252 11.58 -6.94 -17.40
CA TRP A 252 11.64 -6.93 -15.95
C TRP A 252 10.55 -7.80 -15.33
N VAL A 253 10.96 -8.81 -14.56
CA VAL A 253 10.08 -9.76 -13.88
C VAL A 253 10.11 -9.50 -12.38
N TYR A 254 8.97 -9.10 -11.81
CA TYR A 254 8.83 -8.78 -10.39
C TYR A 254 8.85 -10.04 -9.53
N LEU A 255 9.71 -10.08 -8.52
CA LEU A 255 9.76 -11.15 -7.51
C LEU A 255 9.00 -10.81 -6.24
N GLY A 256 9.13 -9.58 -5.76
CA GLY A 256 8.54 -9.12 -4.50
C GLY A 256 9.07 -7.75 -4.10
N THR A 257 8.50 -7.18 -3.03
CA THR A 257 8.99 -5.95 -2.39
C THR A 257 9.52 -6.30 -1.01
N PHE A 258 10.75 -5.89 -0.70
CA PHE A 258 11.49 -6.27 0.50
C PHE A 258 12.17 -5.06 1.14
N ASP A 259 12.39 -5.14 2.45
CA ASP A 259 13.14 -4.11 3.18
C ASP A 259 14.64 -4.40 3.11
N PHE A 260 15.41 -3.36 2.76
CA PHE A 260 16.88 -3.40 2.68
C PHE A 260 17.50 -2.32 3.55
N ASP A 261 18.68 -2.60 4.11
CA ASP A 261 19.49 -1.58 4.77
C ASP A 261 20.37 -0.84 3.77
N ALA A 262 20.63 0.44 4.04
CA ALA A 262 21.54 1.25 3.25
C ALA A 262 22.96 0.66 3.25
N GLY A 263 23.67 0.82 2.13
CA GLY A 263 25.00 0.30 1.93
C GLY A 263 25.06 -0.84 0.93
N GLN A 264 26.14 -1.58 0.93
CA GLN A 264 26.38 -2.75 0.07
C GLN A 264 26.83 -3.91 0.95
N SER A 265 26.08 -5.01 0.98
CA SER A 265 26.30 -6.17 1.82
C SER A 265 25.72 -7.42 1.18
N MET A 266 26.27 -8.58 1.50
CA MET A 266 25.71 -9.88 1.17
C MET A 266 24.39 -10.17 1.90
N ASP A 267 24.06 -9.43 2.96
CA ASP A 267 22.75 -9.48 3.61
C ASP A 267 21.64 -8.85 2.75
N ASN A 268 22.03 -8.21 1.64
CA ASN A 268 21.15 -7.56 0.67
C ASN A 268 21.61 -7.94 -0.74
N CYS A 269 21.10 -9.02 -1.33
CA CYS A 269 21.47 -9.44 -2.68
C CYS A 269 20.40 -10.30 -3.34
N VAL A 270 20.56 -10.55 -4.63
CA VAL A 270 19.83 -11.59 -5.36
C VAL A 270 20.81 -12.65 -5.85
N ILE A 271 20.46 -13.90 -5.62
CA ILE A 271 21.22 -15.06 -6.07
C ILE A 271 20.35 -15.85 -7.05
N VAL A 272 20.90 -16.23 -8.20
CA VAL A 272 20.31 -17.23 -9.07
C VAL A 272 21.26 -18.41 -9.19
N ASP A 273 20.75 -19.61 -9.04
CA ASP A 273 21.55 -20.82 -9.15
C ASP A 273 21.04 -21.77 -10.26
N ASN A 274 21.77 -22.85 -10.49
CA ASN A 274 21.40 -23.80 -11.52
C ASN A 274 20.59 -25.02 -11.02
N MET A 275 19.95 -24.90 -9.84
CA MET A 275 19.06 -25.93 -9.33
C MET A 275 17.71 -25.86 -10.03
N ALA A 276 17.21 -27.01 -10.52
CA ALA A 276 15.87 -27.12 -11.09
C ALA A 276 15.39 -28.56 -11.05
N SER A 277 14.07 -28.80 -11.08
CA SER A 277 13.48 -30.14 -11.07
C SER A 277 13.71 -30.92 -12.35
N SER A 278 13.97 -30.23 -13.47
CA SER A 278 14.15 -30.81 -14.80
C SER A 278 15.53 -30.50 -15.38
N LYS A 279 15.93 -31.28 -16.41
CA LYS A 279 17.12 -30.96 -17.23
C LYS A 279 16.77 -29.83 -18.19
N GLY A 280 17.57 -28.78 -18.17
CA GLY A 280 17.39 -27.63 -19.05
C GLY A 280 18.49 -26.60 -18.90
N VAL A 281 18.12 -25.36 -19.08
CA VAL A 281 19.01 -24.21 -19.01
C VAL A 281 18.35 -23.17 -18.12
N VAL A 282 19.12 -22.58 -17.20
CA VAL A 282 18.81 -21.35 -16.50
C VAL A 282 19.59 -20.25 -17.19
N THR A 283 18.92 -19.12 -17.44
CA THR A 283 19.53 -17.88 -17.95
C THR A 283 19.40 -16.79 -16.92
N THR A 284 20.33 -15.83 -16.89
CA THR A 284 20.29 -14.63 -16.07
C THR A 284 20.88 -13.46 -16.84
N ASP A 285 20.48 -12.24 -16.49
CA ASP A 285 20.86 -11.06 -17.27
C ASP A 285 21.14 -9.90 -16.31
N ALA A 286 20.12 -9.14 -15.90
CA ALA A 286 20.25 -8.04 -14.96
C ALA A 286 19.27 -8.17 -13.79
N VAL A 287 19.55 -7.46 -12.69
CA VAL A 287 18.69 -7.35 -11.51
C VAL A 287 18.50 -5.88 -11.16
N ARG A 288 17.27 -5.50 -10.83
CA ARG A 288 16.86 -4.14 -10.48
C ARG A 288 16.24 -4.12 -9.10
N PHE A 289 16.64 -3.17 -8.27
CA PHE A 289 16.10 -2.89 -6.94
C PHE A 289 15.52 -1.48 -6.94
N GLY A 290 14.23 -1.34 -6.67
CA GLY A 290 13.54 -0.06 -6.61
C GLY A 290 12.88 0.37 -7.92
N GLY A 291 11.98 1.34 -7.83
CA GLY A 291 11.24 1.92 -8.95
C GLY A 291 12.05 2.95 -9.75
N GLY A 292 12.79 3.79 -9.03
CA GLY A 292 13.65 4.82 -9.60
C GLY A 292 12.93 6.02 -10.18
N MET A 293 13.74 6.92 -10.72
CA MET A 293 13.28 8.11 -11.45
C MET A 293 13.05 7.79 -12.93
N GLY A 294 12.18 8.57 -13.57
CA GLY A 294 11.99 8.50 -15.02
C GLY A 294 13.25 8.81 -15.79
N ASN A 295 13.61 7.96 -16.75
CA ASN A 295 14.86 8.06 -17.52
C ASN A 295 14.66 8.20 -19.05
N VAL A 296 13.40 8.26 -19.50
CA VAL A 296 13.09 8.49 -20.92
C VAL A 296 13.13 9.98 -21.22
N VAL A 297 13.92 10.36 -22.24
CA VAL A 297 14.15 11.77 -22.64
C VAL A 297 13.13 12.20 -23.68
N ARG A 298 12.51 13.36 -23.44
CA ARG A 298 11.66 14.09 -24.39
C ARG A 298 11.99 15.59 -24.31
N GLY A 299 12.10 16.27 -25.44
CA GLY A 299 12.47 17.71 -25.46
C GLY A 299 13.74 18.00 -24.65
N ASN A 300 14.75 17.13 -24.74
CA ASN A 300 16.00 17.19 -23.98
C ASN A 300 15.87 17.06 -22.45
N THR A 301 14.69 16.76 -21.92
CA THR A 301 14.43 16.59 -20.47
C THR A 301 13.80 15.24 -20.16
N THR A 302 13.96 14.74 -18.94
CA THR A 302 13.14 13.68 -18.37
C THR A 302 11.95 14.31 -17.65
N SER A 303 11.04 13.50 -17.14
CA SER A 303 9.90 13.97 -16.32
C SER A 303 10.32 14.62 -15.01
N ASN A 304 11.52 14.31 -14.52
CA ASN A 304 12.04 14.64 -13.18
C ASN A 304 11.15 14.13 -12.04
N LEU A 305 10.36 13.09 -12.29
CA LEU A 305 9.51 12.43 -11.31
C LEU A 305 9.89 10.96 -11.15
N ALA A 306 9.47 10.36 -10.02
CA ALA A 306 9.53 8.92 -9.85
C ALA A 306 8.81 8.22 -11.01
N ARG A 307 9.39 7.12 -11.52
CA ARG A 307 8.87 6.37 -12.70
C ARG A 307 7.42 5.92 -12.50
N CYS A 308 7.00 5.62 -11.28
CA CYS A 308 5.61 5.28 -10.97
C CYS A 308 4.61 6.41 -11.31
N MET A 309 5.06 7.66 -11.38
CA MET A 309 4.23 8.82 -11.75
C MET A 309 4.15 9.07 -13.26
N GLU A 310 4.97 8.37 -14.05
CA GLU A 310 4.96 8.48 -15.51
C GLU A 310 3.89 7.61 -16.15
N GLY A 311 3.51 7.95 -17.37
CA GLY A 311 2.62 7.15 -18.20
C GLY A 311 3.24 5.80 -18.60
N ALA A 312 2.37 4.86 -18.95
CA ALA A 312 2.75 3.48 -19.28
C ALA A 312 3.72 3.37 -20.47
N ARG A 313 3.64 4.31 -21.44
CA ARG A 313 4.54 4.28 -22.59
C ARG A 313 6.02 4.34 -22.21
N TYR A 314 6.37 5.08 -21.14
CA TYR A 314 7.76 5.23 -20.69
C TYR A 314 8.23 3.98 -19.95
N TYR A 315 7.36 3.41 -19.11
CA TYR A 315 7.64 2.13 -18.46
C TYR A 315 7.77 0.98 -19.48
N ALA A 316 6.89 0.94 -20.49
CA ALA A 316 6.95 -0.09 -21.53
C ALA A 316 8.29 -0.05 -22.29
N GLN A 317 8.81 1.14 -22.61
CA GLN A 317 10.13 1.31 -23.21
C GLN A 317 11.23 0.81 -22.27
N TRP A 318 11.22 1.21 -20.99
CA TRP A 318 12.17 0.74 -19.98
C TRP A 318 12.11 -0.76 -19.73
N ALA A 319 10.92 -1.35 -19.84
CA ALA A 319 10.70 -2.79 -19.70
C ALA A 319 11.01 -3.60 -20.97
N GLY A 320 11.55 -3.00 -22.01
CA GLY A 320 11.98 -3.71 -23.22
C GLY A 320 10.86 -4.08 -24.20
N ALA A 321 9.70 -3.44 -24.09
CA ALA A 321 8.63 -3.66 -25.07
C ALA A 321 9.05 -3.14 -26.46
N PRO A 322 8.62 -3.80 -27.55
CA PRO A 322 8.90 -3.35 -28.92
C PRO A 322 8.35 -1.95 -29.21
N TYR A 323 9.01 -1.19 -30.07
CA TYR A 323 8.62 0.17 -30.46
C TYR A 323 7.12 0.32 -30.81
N LYS A 324 6.56 -0.66 -31.55
CA LYS A 324 5.14 -0.72 -31.91
C LYS A 324 4.18 -0.78 -30.70
N VAL A 325 4.68 -1.17 -29.51
CA VAL A 325 3.87 -1.26 -28.28
C VAL A 325 3.76 0.09 -27.60
N TYR A 326 4.85 0.85 -27.50
CA TYR A 326 4.88 2.09 -26.74
C TYR A 326 4.91 3.38 -27.61
N SER A 327 5.09 3.28 -28.92
CA SER A 327 5.23 4.45 -29.81
C SER A 327 4.54 4.22 -31.17
N GLN A 328 3.22 3.99 -31.14
CA GLN A 328 2.41 3.84 -32.37
C GLN A 328 2.36 5.10 -33.21
N ARG A 329 2.49 6.27 -32.57
CA ARG A 329 2.55 7.59 -33.22
C ARG A 329 4.00 8.00 -33.59
N LYS A 330 4.94 7.06 -33.55
CA LYS A 330 6.34 7.27 -33.99
C LYS A 330 7.01 8.46 -33.27
N GLY A 331 6.78 8.56 -31.94
CA GLY A 331 7.37 9.61 -31.11
C GLY A 331 6.80 11.02 -31.32
N THR A 332 5.62 11.17 -31.94
CA THR A 332 5.01 12.48 -32.21
C THR A 332 3.83 12.83 -31.29
N ASP A 333 3.23 11.85 -30.62
CA ASP A 333 2.09 12.05 -29.72
C ASP A 333 2.12 11.06 -28.54
N ASP A 334 2.85 11.43 -27.48
CA ASP A 334 3.02 10.60 -26.29
C ASP A 334 1.69 10.41 -25.53
N TYR A 335 0.71 11.32 -25.67
CA TYR A 335 -0.61 11.16 -25.08
C TYR A 335 -1.40 9.97 -25.68
N ALA A 336 -1.48 9.95 -27.01
CA ALA A 336 -2.16 8.86 -27.70
C ALA A 336 -1.40 7.52 -27.55
N ASP A 337 -0.07 7.57 -27.55
CA ASP A 337 0.78 6.41 -27.31
C ASP A 337 0.58 5.84 -25.89
N ASP A 338 0.47 6.66 -24.87
CA ASP A 338 0.24 6.23 -23.49
C ASP A 338 -1.11 5.53 -23.30
N ILE A 339 -2.19 6.07 -23.88
CA ILE A 339 -3.52 5.45 -23.84
C ILE A 339 -3.49 4.02 -24.38
N ASN A 340 -2.76 3.79 -25.47
CA ASN A 340 -2.70 2.48 -26.11
C ASN A 340 -1.66 1.55 -25.47
N ALA A 341 -0.54 2.10 -24.97
CA ALA A 341 0.56 1.32 -24.41
C ALA A 341 0.15 0.38 -23.29
N ARG A 342 -0.80 0.77 -22.45
CA ARG A 342 -1.32 -0.04 -21.34
C ARG A 342 -1.87 -1.38 -21.83
N SER A 343 -2.78 -1.33 -22.80
CA SER A 343 -3.38 -2.52 -23.41
C SER A 343 -2.40 -3.30 -24.31
N LEU A 344 -1.57 -2.59 -25.07
CA LEU A 344 -0.61 -3.21 -25.99
C LEU A 344 0.52 -3.92 -25.25
N MET A 345 0.97 -3.38 -24.11
CA MET A 345 1.95 -4.05 -23.27
C MET A 345 1.38 -5.33 -22.65
N THR A 346 0.10 -5.30 -22.22
CA THR A 346 -0.62 -6.51 -21.79
C THR A 346 -0.67 -7.56 -22.91
N ASN A 347 -1.00 -7.16 -24.12
CA ASN A 347 -1.03 -8.07 -25.27
C ASN A 347 0.37 -8.61 -25.65
N TRP A 348 1.41 -7.79 -25.57
CA TRP A 348 2.78 -8.22 -25.82
C TRP A 348 3.24 -9.22 -24.78
N LEU A 349 2.96 -9.00 -23.52
CA LEU A 349 3.31 -9.95 -22.47
C LEU A 349 2.55 -11.28 -22.65
N ALA A 350 1.24 -11.20 -23.01
CA ALA A 350 0.39 -12.38 -23.16
C ALA A 350 0.51 -13.09 -24.52
N GLY A 351 1.07 -12.43 -25.54
CA GLY A 351 1.17 -12.98 -26.88
C GLY A 351 1.93 -14.29 -26.93
N GLY A 352 1.40 -15.29 -27.65
CA GLY A 352 1.91 -16.67 -27.70
C GLY A 352 1.42 -17.57 -26.57
N SER A 353 0.64 -17.03 -25.60
CA SER A 353 -0.01 -17.83 -24.56
C SER A 353 -1.33 -18.45 -25.07
N GLU A 354 -1.93 -19.33 -24.28
CA GLU A 354 -3.22 -19.97 -24.52
C GLU A 354 -4.35 -18.94 -24.68
N TYR A 355 -4.25 -17.79 -23.99
CA TYR A 355 -5.26 -16.75 -24.03
C TYR A 355 -5.08 -15.74 -25.17
N VAL A 356 -3.85 -15.63 -25.74
CA VAL A 356 -3.51 -14.72 -26.84
C VAL A 356 -2.62 -15.45 -27.86
N PRO A 357 -3.11 -16.55 -28.48
CA PRO A 357 -2.27 -17.47 -29.28
C PRO A 357 -1.78 -16.85 -30.60
N ASP A 358 -2.56 -15.96 -31.22
CA ASP A 358 -2.30 -15.44 -32.57
C ASP A 358 -1.40 -14.19 -32.59
N ARG A 359 -0.84 -13.80 -31.46
CA ARG A 359 0.04 -12.62 -31.36
C ARG A 359 1.44 -13.04 -30.89
N GLU A 360 2.44 -12.43 -31.50
CA GLU A 360 3.81 -12.54 -31.01
C GLU A 360 3.97 -11.84 -29.66
N GLY A 361 4.64 -12.48 -28.69
CA GLY A 361 4.87 -11.92 -27.37
C GLY A 361 5.71 -12.82 -26.48
N LEU A 362 5.58 -12.64 -25.17
CA LEU A 362 6.41 -13.31 -24.17
C LEU A 362 5.78 -14.55 -23.54
N GLY A 363 4.58 -14.94 -23.97
CA GLY A 363 3.93 -16.20 -23.59
C GLY A 363 3.36 -16.25 -22.17
N VAL A 364 3.25 -15.13 -21.47
CA VAL A 364 2.69 -15.09 -20.10
C VAL A 364 1.16 -15.24 -20.17
N PRO A 365 0.54 -16.22 -19.51
CA PRO A 365 -0.88 -16.51 -19.67
C PRO A 365 -1.78 -15.55 -18.86
N ILE A 366 -1.75 -14.27 -19.23
CA ILE A 366 -2.65 -13.25 -18.66
C ILE A 366 -4.07 -13.56 -19.11
N GLU A 367 -5.00 -13.72 -18.16
CA GLU A 367 -6.37 -14.15 -18.44
C GLU A 367 -7.42 -13.04 -18.36
N LEU A 368 -7.08 -11.90 -17.78
CA LEU A 368 -7.93 -10.70 -17.74
C LEU A 368 -7.12 -9.42 -17.56
N SER A 369 -7.73 -8.28 -17.88
CA SER A 369 -7.16 -6.97 -17.58
C SER A 369 -8.18 -6.02 -16.95
N LEU A 370 -7.71 -5.20 -16.00
CA LEU A 370 -8.49 -4.17 -15.32
C LEU A 370 -7.79 -2.81 -15.42
N ALA A 371 -8.47 -1.83 -15.98
CA ALA A 371 -8.10 -0.42 -15.90
C ALA A 371 -8.88 0.25 -14.77
N PHE A 372 -8.18 0.79 -13.79
CA PHE A 372 -8.78 1.41 -12.62
C PHE A 372 -8.70 2.93 -12.72
N HIS A 373 -9.83 3.59 -12.87
CA HIS A 373 -9.97 5.01 -13.16
C HIS A 373 -10.87 5.75 -12.17
N SER A 374 -10.97 7.06 -12.33
CA SER A 374 -12.03 7.89 -11.77
C SER A 374 -12.62 8.80 -12.82
N ASP A 375 -13.95 8.87 -12.85
CA ASP A 375 -14.73 9.61 -13.83
C ASP A 375 -14.69 11.13 -13.60
N ALA A 376 -15.12 11.87 -14.62
CA ALA A 376 -15.27 13.31 -14.65
C ALA A 376 -16.76 13.69 -14.67
N GLY A 377 -17.49 13.38 -13.62
CA GLY A 377 -18.90 13.69 -13.50
C GLY A 377 -19.27 14.15 -12.09
N TYR A 378 -20.41 14.76 -11.94
CA TYR A 378 -20.88 15.27 -10.64
C TYR A 378 -22.40 15.41 -10.61
N ASN A 379 -22.96 15.33 -9.40
CA ASN A 379 -24.33 15.73 -9.16
C ASN A 379 -24.39 17.24 -8.92
N LYS A 380 -25.27 17.98 -9.62
CA LYS A 380 -25.36 19.45 -9.53
C LYS A 380 -25.51 19.98 -8.10
N ASN A 381 -26.07 19.17 -7.20
CA ASN A 381 -26.25 19.56 -5.80
C ASN A 381 -24.92 19.48 -4.99
N MET A 382 -23.87 18.85 -5.52
CA MET A 382 -22.55 18.61 -4.84
C MET A 382 -22.67 18.07 -3.40
N LYS A 383 -23.77 17.34 -3.10
CA LYS A 383 -24.06 16.77 -1.77
C LYS A 383 -24.22 15.26 -1.77
N SER A 384 -24.53 14.67 -2.94
CA SER A 384 -24.75 13.23 -3.08
C SER A 384 -23.62 12.57 -3.86
N ILE A 385 -23.33 11.33 -3.50
CA ILE A 385 -22.31 10.49 -4.16
C ILE A 385 -22.67 10.33 -5.64
N TYR A 386 -21.68 10.53 -6.51
CA TYR A 386 -21.79 10.24 -7.93
C TYR A 386 -21.58 8.74 -8.20
N GLY A 387 -20.55 8.15 -7.62
CA GLY A 387 -20.34 6.72 -7.50
C GLY A 387 -19.70 6.03 -8.71
N SER A 388 -19.77 4.70 -8.72
CA SER A 388 -19.03 3.84 -9.65
C SER A 388 -19.73 3.63 -10.99
N LEU A 389 -18.92 3.42 -12.05
CA LEU A 389 -19.34 3.05 -13.41
C LEU A 389 -18.40 1.97 -13.94
N GLY A 390 -18.92 1.01 -14.71
CA GLY A 390 -18.11 0.02 -15.42
C GLY A 390 -18.22 0.17 -16.93
N ILE A 391 -17.11 -0.04 -17.65
CA ILE A 391 -17.08 0.07 -19.12
C ILE A 391 -16.46 -1.20 -19.70
N CYS A 392 -17.09 -1.76 -20.72
CA CYS A 392 -16.57 -2.85 -21.55
C CYS A 392 -16.77 -2.55 -23.01
N THR A 393 -16.20 -3.38 -23.90
CA THR A 393 -16.46 -3.37 -25.35
C THR A 393 -16.76 -4.79 -25.81
N THR A 394 -17.96 -5.04 -26.33
CA THR A 394 -18.37 -6.38 -26.76
C THR A 394 -18.40 -6.57 -28.29
N ASP A 395 -18.50 -5.50 -29.06
CA ASP A 395 -18.67 -5.52 -30.51
C ASP A 395 -17.37 -5.44 -31.36
N PHE A 396 -16.21 -5.26 -30.70
CA PHE A 396 -14.91 -5.17 -31.38
C PHE A 396 -14.40 -6.53 -31.83
N ASN A 397 -13.75 -6.61 -33.02
CA ASN A 397 -13.15 -7.84 -33.56
C ASN A 397 -14.22 -8.97 -33.70
N ASP A 398 -15.34 -8.65 -34.33
CA ASP A 398 -16.50 -9.56 -34.52
C ASP A 398 -17.00 -10.19 -33.21
N GLY A 399 -16.91 -9.43 -32.09
CA GLY A 399 -17.29 -9.88 -30.77
C GLY A 399 -16.39 -10.99 -30.18
N ARG A 400 -15.13 -11.08 -30.61
CA ARG A 400 -14.20 -12.13 -30.18
C ARG A 400 -12.96 -11.58 -29.51
N LEU A 401 -12.50 -12.31 -28.50
CA LEU A 401 -11.18 -12.20 -27.85
C LEU A 401 -10.09 -12.86 -28.74
N ALA A 402 -8.82 -12.66 -28.41
CA ALA A 402 -7.71 -13.28 -29.12
C ALA A 402 -7.74 -14.81 -29.09
N SER A 403 -8.22 -15.40 -28.02
CA SER A 403 -8.46 -16.86 -27.89
C SER A 403 -9.63 -17.40 -28.73
N GLY A 404 -10.35 -16.54 -29.47
CA GLY A 404 -11.57 -16.90 -30.19
C GLY A 404 -12.85 -16.94 -29.35
N HIS A 405 -12.74 -16.83 -28.02
CA HIS A 405 -13.90 -16.75 -27.10
C HIS A 405 -14.69 -15.43 -27.29
N SER A 406 -15.94 -15.41 -26.80
CA SER A 406 -16.81 -14.24 -26.89
C SER A 406 -16.31 -13.09 -26.04
N ARG A 407 -16.33 -11.85 -26.56
CA ARG A 407 -16.13 -10.62 -25.79
C ARG A 407 -17.20 -10.34 -24.75
N LEU A 408 -18.30 -11.08 -24.73
CA LEU A 408 -19.26 -11.03 -23.63
C LEU A 408 -18.63 -11.37 -22.27
N TYR A 409 -17.49 -12.08 -22.25
CA TYR A 409 -16.74 -12.31 -21.00
C TYR A 409 -16.20 -11.00 -20.41
N SER A 410 -15.93 -9.98 -21.21
CA SER A 410 -15.60 -8.63 -20.70
C SER A 410 -16.80 -7.98 -20.01
N LYS A 411 -18.02 -8.16 -20.55
CA LYS A 411 -19.26 -7.68 -19.91
C LYS A 411 -19.54 -8.46 -18.61
N ASP A 412 -19.31 -9.77 -18.61
CA ASP A 412 -19.46 -10.62 -17.42
C ASP A 412 -18.47 -10.19 -16.31
N LEU A 413 -17.20 -9.90 -16.65
CA LEU A 413 -16.20 -9.36 -15.72
C LEU A 413 -16.67 -8.02 -15.13
N THR A 414 -17.09 -7.08 -16.00
CA THR A 414 -17.56 -5.76 -15.58
C THR A 414 -18.76 -5.87 -14.63
N THR A 415 -19.72 -6.74 -14.97
CA THR A 415 -20.91 -7.00 -14.15
C THR A 415 -20.53 -7.60 -12.79
N ALA A 416 -19.61 -8.56 -12.76
CA ALA A 416 -19.14 -9.17 -11.52
C ALA A 416 -18.53 -8.14 -10.57
N LEU A 417 -17.68 -7.25 -11.11
CA LEU A 417 -17.04 -6.21 -10.31
C LEU A 417 -18.06 -5.18 -9.80
N LEU A 418 -18.93 -4.66 -10.65
CA LEU A 418 -19.95 -3.69 -10.23
C LEU A 418 -20.93 -4.29 -9.21
N THR A 419 -21.34 -5.54 -9.38
CA THR A 419 -22.20 -6.25 -8.41
C THR A 419 -21.52 -6.38 -7.05
N GLN A 420 -20.24 -6.72 -7.04
CA GLN A 420 -19.50 -6.85 -5.78
C GLN A 420 -19.27 -5.49 -5.11
N ILE A 421 -18.95 -4.44 -5.90
CA ILE A 421 -18.83 -3.06 -5.41
C ILE A 421 -20.17 -2.62 -4.80
N ASP A 422 -21.29 -2.81 -5.52
CA ASP A 422 -22.63 -2.42 -5.05
C ASP A 422 -22.94 -3.08 -3.70
N LYS A 423 -22.76 -4.40 -3.62
CA LYS A 423 -23.01 -5.17 -2.40
C LYS A 423 -22.21 -4.68 -1.21
N ASP A 424 -20.90 -4.53 -1.38
CA ASP A 424 -20.01 -4.24 -0.26
C ASP A 424 -20.06 -2.76 0.12
N MET A 425 -20.00 -1.88 -0.86
CA MET A 425 -19.94 -0.44 -0.60
C MET A 425 -21.27 0.10 -0.06
N LYS A 426 -22.43 -0.39 -0.52
CA LYS A 426 -23.73 -0.03 0.08
C LYS A 426 -23.89 -0.55 1.50
N SER A 427 -23.30 -1.71 1.81
CA SER A 427 -23.35 -2.24 3.17
C SER A 427 -22.57 -1.38 4.16
N ILE A 428 -21.46 -0.77 3.71
CA ILE A 428 -20.56 0.06 4.54
C ILE A 428 -20.97 1.54 4.45
N TYR A 429 -21.13 2.03 3.22
CA TYR A 429 -21.39 3.44 2.89
C TYR A 429 -22.82 3.55 2.34
N ARG A 430 -23.81 3.52 3.16
CA ARG A 430 -25.26 3.41 2.85
C ARG A 430 -25.75 4.21 1.64
N THR A 431 -25.11 5.34 1.37
CA THR A 431 -25.44 6.25 0.27
C THR A 431 -24.64 5.97 -1.00
N TRP A 432 -23.83 4.88 -1.03
CA TRP A 432 -23.04 4.55 -2.22
C TRP A 432 -23.92 4.33 -3.43
N ASN A 433 -23.47 4.79 -4.58
CA ASN A 433 -24.19 4.66 -5.86
C ASN A 433 -23.34 3.88 -6.87
N VAL A 434 -23.94 2.88 -7.49
CA VAL A 434 -23.40 2.23 -8.68
C VAL A 434 -24.28 2.65 -9.86
N ARG A 435 -23.66 3.32 -10.81
CA ARG A 435 -24.30 3.81 -12.03
C ARG A 435 -24.49 2.65 -13.03
N ASP A 436 -24.51 2.95 -14.29
CA ASP A 436 -24.70 1.95 -15.35
C ASP A 436 -23.44 1.17 -15.70
N LEU A 437 -23.62 0.08 -16.46
CA LEU A 437 -22.59 -0.56 -17.24
C LEU A 437 -22.65 -0.01 -18.67
N TRP A 438 -21.52 0.56 -19.15
CA TRP A 438 -21.42 1.05 -20.52
C TRP A 438 -20.73 0.04 -21.43
N ASP A 439 -21.40 -0.38 -22.46
CA ASP A 439 -20.81 -1.12 -23.58
C ASP A 439 -20.40 -0.13 -24.67
N LYS A 440 -19.14 0.35 -24.62
CA LYS A 440 -18.63 1.41 -25.48
C LYS A 440 -17.20 1.16 -25.93
N ASN A 441 -16.84 1.67 -27.10
CA ASN A 441 -15.55 1.47 -27.74
C ASN A 441 -14.47 2.38 -27.15
N TYR A 442 -13.84 1.94 -26.05
CA TYR A 442 -12.66 2.58 -25.46
C TYR A 442 -11.40 1.77 -25.77
N SER A 443 -10.24 2.43 -25.88
CA SER A 443 -8.96 1.75 -26.18
C SER A 443 -8.61 0.67 -25.15
N GLU A 444 -8.82 0.95 -23.87
CA GLU A 444 -8.47 0.04 -22.77
C GLU A 444 -9.43 -1.15 -22.60
N THR A 445 -10.58 -1.13 -23.29
CA THR A 445 -11.54 -2.25 -23.27
C THR A 445 -11.60 -3.00 -24.61
N ARG A 446 -11.23 -2.36 -25.74
CA ARG A 446 -11.23 -3.03 -27.04
C ARG A 446 -9.90 -3.67 -27.44
N LEU A 447 -8.76 -3.01 -27.08
CA LEU A 447 -7.44 -3.46 -27.50
C LEU A 447 -6.94 -4.72 -26.78
N PRO A 448 -7.19 -4.96 -25.48
CA PRO A 448 -6.77 -6.21 -24.87
C PRO A 448 -7.37 -7.43 -25.57
N GLY A 449 -6.53 -8.46 -25.78
CA GLY A 449 -6.94 -9.74 -26.34
C GLY A 449 -7.67 -10.65 -25.36
N VAL A 450 -7.74 -10.25 -24.09
CA VAL A 450 -8.36 -10.97 -22.97
C VAL A 450 -9.59 -10.23 -22.45
N PRO A 451 -10.46 -10.84 -21.61
CA PRO A 451 -11.54 -10.12 -20.93
C PRO A 451 -11.01 -8.86 -20.25
N SER A 452 -11.63 -7.72 -20.53
CA SER A 452 -11.13 -6.42 -20.09
C SER A 452 -12.26 -5.47 -19.68
N THR A 453 -11.98 -4.65 -18.68
CA THR A 453 -12.92 -3.64 -18.18
C THR A 453 -12.20 -2.39 -17.70
N ILE A 454 -12.87 -1.24 -17.80
CA ILE A 454 -12.56 -0.05 -17.02
C ILE A 454 -13.53 0.01 -15.85
N ILE A 455 -13.03 0.25 -14.66
CA ILE A 455 -13.86 0.63 -13.50
C ILE A 455 -13.53 2.07 -13.15
N GLU A 456 -14.50 2.93 -13.40
CA GLU A 456 -14.57 4.29 -12.87
C GLU A 456 -15.08 4.19 -11.43
N MET A 457 -14.16 4.13 -10.46
CA MET A 457 -14.53 3.80 -9.08
C MET A 457 -15.46 4.83 -8.44
N LEU A 458 -15.27 6.11 -8.78
CA LEU A 458 -15.98 7.29 -8.30
C LEU A 458 -15.68 8.47 -9.23
N SER A 459 -16.14 9.67 -8.92
CA SER A 459 -15.79 10.86 -9.70
C SER A 459 -14.84 11.80 -8.95
N HIS A 460 -13.71 12.14 -9.60
CA HIS A 460 -12.75 13.12 -9.07
C HIS A 460 -13.27 14.59 -9.15
N GLN A 461 -14.41 14.84 -9.79
CA GLN A 461 -15.09 16.15 -9.83
C GLN A 461 -16.18 16.28 -8.75
N SER A 462 -16.56 15.19 -8.10
CA SER A 462 -17.60 15.17 -7.05
C SER A 462 -16.97 15.30 -5.67
N PHE A 463 -17.22 16.42 -4.98
CA PHE A 463 -16.67 16.61 -3.63
C PHE A 463 -17.10 15.51 -2.64
N PRO A 464 -18.39 15.06 -2.62
CA PRO A 464 -18.76 13.94 -1.75
C PRO A 464 -18.00 12.64 -2.04
N ASP A 465 -17.69 12.37 -3.31
CA ASP A 465 -16.88 11.21 -3.70
C ASP A 465 -15.43 11.39 -3.22
N MET A 466 -14.87 12.61 -3.35
CA MET A 466 -13.48 12.90 -2.97
C MET A 466 -13.26 12.91 -1.46
N LEU A 467 -14.28 13.19 -0.64
CA LEU A 467 -14.22 12.98 0.82
C LEU A 467 -13.93 11.52 1.16
N LEU A 468 -14.53 10.58 0.41
CA LEU A 468 -14.25 9.16 0.56
C LEU A 468 -12.94 8.76 -0.13
N ALA A 469 -12.64 9.34 -1.31
CA ALA A 469 -11.44 9.01 -2.09
C ALA A 469 -10.14 9.23 -1.33
N HIS A 470 -10.08 10.23 -0.45
CA HIS A 470 -8.92 10.49 0.41
C HIS A 470 -8.88 9.61 1.67
N ASP A 471 -9.99 8.96 2.07
CA ASP A 471 -10.02 8.09 3.25
C ASP A 471 -9.34 6.73 2.97
N PRO A 472 -8.24 6.39 3.65
CA PRO A 472 -7.58 5.10 3.50
C PRO A 472 -8.47 3.89 3.82
N ASN A 473 -9.46 4.03 4.71
CA ASN A 473 -10.42 2.97 5.00
C ASN A 473 -11.35 2.71 3.78
N PHE A 474 -11.77 3.79 3.10
CA PHE A 474 -12.54 3.64 1.85
C PHE A 474 -11.69 2.97 0.76
N LYS A 475 -10.42 3.36 0.63
CA LYS A 475 -9.49 2.76 -0.34
C LYS A 475 -9.34 1.25 -0.11
N PHE A 476 -9.17 0.84 1.14
CA PHE A 476 -9.13 -0.58 1.52
C PHE A 476 -10.43 -1.31 1.15
N ASN A 477 -11.59 -0.75 1.51
CA ASN A 477 -12.89 -1.38 1.27
C ASN A 477 -13.20 -1.52 -0.24
N MET A 478 -12.92 -0.49 -1.04
CA MET A 478 -13.07 -0.52 -2.49
C MET A 478 -12.13 -1.56 -3.13
N ALA A 479 -10.86 -1.56 -2.74
CA ALA A 479 -9.89 -2.54 -3.22
C ALA A 479 -10.30 -3.97 -2.84
N ARG A 480 -10.84 -4.19 -1.62
CA ARG A 480 -11.33 -5.50 -1.20
C ARG A 480 -12.57 -5.94 -1.98
N ALA A 481 -13.49 -5.03 -2.31
CA ALA A 481 -14.63 -5.33 -3.16
C ALA A 481 -14.18 -5.77 -4.56
N LEU A 482 -13.23 -5.05 -5.15
CA LEU A 482 -12.62 -5.42 -6.45
C LEU A 482 -11.89 -6.76 -6.38
N TYR A 483 -11.06 -6.99 -5.35
CA TYR A 483 -10.39 -8.27 -5.14
C TYR A 483 -11.40 -9.42 -5.10
N LYS A 484 -12.49 -9.30 -4.33
CA LYS A 484 -13.52 -10.33 -4.25
C LYS A 484 -14.20 -10.56 -5.60
N GLY A 485 -14.50 -9.48 -6.33
CA GLY A 485 -15.10 -9.55 -7.66
C GLY A 485 -14.19 -10.28 -8.66
N ILE A 486 -12.91 -9.93 -8.71
CA ILE A 486 -11.90 -10.57 -9.57
C ILE A 486 -11.74 -12.05 -9.19
N ALA A 487 -11.54 -12.37 -7.91
CA ALA A 487 -11.34 -13.74 -7.47
C ALA A 487 -12.53 -14.64 -7.81
N LYS A 488 -13.76 -14.17 -7.56
CA LYS A 488 -14.98 -14.91 -7.91
C LYS A 488 -15.15 -15.08 -9.42
N PHE A 489 -14.85 -14.05 -10.23
CA PHE A 489 -14.87 -14.14 -11.68
C PHE A 489 -13.88 -15.17 -12.21
N VAL A 490 -12.61 -15.13 -11.75
CA VAL A 490 -11.56 -16.06 -12.15
C VAL A 490 -11.94 -17.49 -11.77
N CYS A 491 -12.26 -17.76 -10.51
CA CYS A 491 -12.66 -19.10 -10.07
C CYS A 491 -13.86 -19.63 -10.89
N GLN A 492 -14.87 -18.79 -11.14
CA GLN A 492 -16.04 -19.19 -11.92
C GLN A 492 -15.69 -19.49 -13.38
N SER A 493 -14.81 -18.68 -14.02
CA SER A 493 -14.36 -18.91 -15.39
C SER A 493 -13.63 -20.23 -15.57
N HIS A 494 -13.00 -20.72 -14.52
CA HIS A 494 -12.31 -22.01 -14.45
C HIS A 494 -13.18 -23.16 -13.92
N GLY A 495 -14.42 -22.88 -13.50
CA GLY A 495 -15.33 -23.87 -12.91
C GLY A 495 -14.92 -24.29 -11.49
N GLU A 496 -14.23 -23.43 -10.76
CA GLU A 496 -13.69 -23.69 -9.43
C GLU A 496 -14.50 -23.02 -8.33
N LYS A 497 -14.43 -23.57 -7.11
CA LYS A 497 -15.06 -22.97 -5.94
C LYS A 497 -14.10 -21.94 -5.33
N CYS A 498 -14.51 -20.68 -5.30
CA CYS A 498 -13.75 -19.60 -4.72
C CYS A 498 -13.81 -19.59 -3.19
N VAL A 499 -12.68 -19.30 -2.57
CA VAL A 499 -12.55 -18.92 -1.16
C VAL A 499 -11.81 -17.60 -1.10
N ILE A 500 -12.33 -16.64 -0.35
CA ILE A 500 -11.72 -15.31 -0.21
C ILE A 500 -10.76 -15.33 0.98
N ALA A 501 -9.60 -14.69 0.83
CA ALA A 501 -8.62 -14.52 1.91
C ALA A 501 -9.23 -13.78 3.12
N PRO A 502 -8.83 -14.09 4.37
CA PRO A 502 -9.36 -13.46 5.57
C PRO A 502 -9.05 -11.96 5.66
N LEU A 503 -9.65 -11.28 6.64
CA LEU A 503 -9.24 -9.97 7.10
C LEU A 503 -8.03 -10.07 8.04
N PRO A 504 -7.21 -9.00 8.19
CA PRO A 504 -6.10 -8.96 9.12
C PRO A 504 -6.55 -9.24 10.57
N PRO A 505 -5.79 -10.00 11.37
CA PRO A 505 -6.02 -10.10 12.81
C PRO A 505 -5.89 -8.74 13.51
N HIS A 506 -6.52 -8.60 14.66
CA HIS A 506 -6.46 -7.40 15.48
C HIS A 506 -6.15 -7.73 16.94
N SER A 507 -6.03 -6.71 17.81
CA SER A 507 -5.73 -6.85 19.25
C SER A 507 -4.49 -7.70 19.50
N LEU A 508 -3.38 -7.41 18.80
CA LEU A 508 -2.13 -8.11 19.02
C LEU A 508 -1.52 -7.70 20.36
N ALA A 509 -1.11 -8.66 21.17
CA ALA A 509 -0.45 -8.45 22.44
C ALA A 509 0.72 -9.39 22.62
N VAL A 510 1.82 -8.86 23.16
CA VAL A 510 2.98 -9.60 23.64
C VAL A 510 3.11 -9.39 25.14
N THR A 511 3.07 -10.46 25.90
CA THR A 511 3.36 -10.47 27.34
C THR A 511 4.57 -11.39 27.58
N MET A 512 5.30 -11.22 28.70
CA MET A 512 6.50 -11.99 28.94
C MET A 512 6.70 -12.24 30.44
N ASP A 513 7.18 -13.42 30.81
CA ASP A 513 7.58 -13.72 32.17
C ASP A 513 9.00 -13.17 32.48
N HIS A 514 9.41 -13.22 33.74
CA HIS A 514 10.73 -12.73 34.20
C HIS A 514 11.92 -13.58 33.68
N LYS A 515 11.67 -14.70 32.98
CA LYS A 515 12.70 -15.56 32.37
C LYS A 515 12.84 -15.36 30.87
N GLY A 516 12.11 -14.39 30.29
CA GLY A 516 12.14 -14.11 28.86
C GLY A 516 11.24 -15.01 28.01
N LYS A 517 10.29 -15.75 28.63
CA LYS A 517 9.29 -16.52 27.88
C LYS A 517 8.14 -15.61 27.46
N ALA A 518 8.12 -15.24 26.19
CA ALA A 518 7.08 -14.41 25.62
C ALA A 518 5.84 -15.22 25.22
N LYS A 519 4.65 -14.61 25.38
CA LYS A 519 3.36 -15.07 24.88
C LYS A 519 2.83 -14.03 23.93
N ILE A 520 2.69 -14.39 22.67
CA ILE A 520 2.12 -13.59 21.59
C ILE A 520 0.69 -14.05 21.37
N SER A 521 -0.29 -13.13 21.39
CA SER A 521 -1.72 -13.46 21.27
C SER A 521 -2.48 -12.40 20.48
N TRP A 522 -3.55 -12.78 19.79
CA TRP A 522 -4.35 -11.90 18.94
C TRP A 522 -5.80 -12.35 18.85
N LYS A 523 -6.65 -11.55 18.18
CA LYS A 523 -8.04 -11.86 17.86
C LYS A 523 -8.25 -11.97 16.36
N GLU A 524 -9.18 -12.83 15.94
CA GLU A 524 -9.61 -12.89 14.55
C GLU A 524 -10.53 -11.69 14.22
N THR A 525 -10.43 -11.19 13.00
CA THR A 525 -11.39 -10.23 12.43
C THR A 525 -12.40 -10.98 11.59
N VAL A 526 -13.68 -10.88 11.97
CA VAL A 526 -14.78 -11.53 11.24
C VAL A 526 -15.17 -10.67 10.05
N ASP A 527 -15.12 -11.23 8.83
CA ASP A 527 -15.68 -10.58 7.64
C ASP A 527 -17.19 -10.86 7.55
N THR A 528 -18.00 -9.87 7.95
CA THR A 528 -19.46 -9.97 7.93
C THR A 528 -20.05 -9.93 6.51
N LEU A 529 -19.28 -9.50 5.51
CA LEU A 529 -19.70 -9.38 4.11
C LEU A 529 -19.32 -10.60 3.27
N GLU A 530 -18.44 -11.48 3.80
CA GLU A 530 -17.90 -12.62 3.05
C GLU A 530 -17.66 -13.86 3.95
N SER A 531 -18.62 -14.75 3.98
CA SER A 531 -18.58 -15.94 4.86
C SER A 531 -17.46 -16.93 4.54
N SER A 532 -16.95 -16.93 3.29
CA SER A 532 -15.81 -17.77 2.89
C SER A 532 -14.47 -17.29 3.44
N ALA A 533 -14.39 -16.02 3.88
CA ALA A 533 -13.16 -15.37 4.36
C ALA A 533 -12.81 -15.73 5.82
N LYS A 534 -13.36 -16.79 6.37
CA LYS A 534 -13.05 -17.23 7.74
C LYS A 534 -11.62 -17.78 7.83
N PRO A 535 -10.80 -17.34 8.80
CA PRO A 535 -9.50 -17.93 9.06
C PRO A 535 -9.55 -19.41 9.42
N THR A 536 -8.59 -20.19 8.93
CA THR A 536 -8.37 -21.59 9.35
C THR A 536 -7.10 -21.76 10.16
N SER A 537 -6.17 -20.83 10.00
CA SER A 537 -4.87 -20.76 10.66
C SER A 537 -4.31 -19.34 10.56
N TYR A 538 -3.13 -19.12 11.11
CA TYR A 538 -2.42 -17.84 11.08
C TYR A 538 -0.97 -18.06 10.71
N ILE A 539 -0.28 -16.98 10.28
CA ILE A 539 1.17 -16.96 10.14
C ILE A 539 1.70 -15.91 11.10
N LEU A 540 2.61 -16.35 12.00
CA LEU A 540 3.40 -15.44 12.84
C LEU A 540 4.71 -15.16 12.12
N TYR A 541 4.97 -13.90 11.83
CA TYR A 541 6.24 -13.39 11.32
C TYR A 541 7.05 -12.78 12.46
N THR A 542 8.33 -13.09 12.50
CA THR A 542 9.26 -12.62 13.55
C THR A 542 10.46 -11.95 12.89
N ALA A 543 10.83 -10.76 13.39
CA ALA A 543 12.10 -10.10 13.09
C ALA A 543 12.93 -9.99 14.35
N VAL A 544 14.23 -10.29 14.28
CA VAL A 544 15.14 -10.37 15.42
C VAL A 544 16.24 -9.30 15.27
N GLY A 545 16.38 -8.44 16.27
CA GLY A 545 17.32 -7.32 16.22
C GLY A 545 17.08 -6.41 15.01
N ASN A 546 18.10 -6.13 14.24
CA ASN A 546 18.04 -5.34 13.01
C ASN A 546 17.69 -6.17 11.77
N GLY A 547 17.50 -7.49 11.89
CA GLY A 547 17.16 -8.39 10.78
C GLY A 547 15.79 -8.10 10.18
N GLY A 548 15.55 -8.62 8.97
CA GLY A 548 14.25 -8.63 8.33
C GLY A 548 13.25 -9.57 9.01
N TYR A 549 11.98 -9.48 8.61
CA TYR A 549 11.00 -10.51 8.97
C TYR A 549 11.32 -11.83 8.27
N ASP A 550 11.19 -12.92 9.02
CA ASP A 550 11.30 -14.28 8.48
C ASP A 550 10.17 -14.59 7.46
N ASN A 551 10.20 -15.78 6.86
CA ASN A 551 9.15 -16.22 5.94
C ASN A 551 7.87 -16.71 6.65
N GLY A 552 7.80 -16.57 7.97
CA GLY A 552 6.64 -16.84 8.80
C GLY A 552 6.49 -18.31 9.21
N GLN A 553 5.82 -18.51 10.33
CA GLN A 553 5.46 -19.82 10.88
C GLN A 553 3.93 -20.01 10.92
N VAL A 554 3.43 -21.06 10.26
CA VAL A 554 2.00 -21.39 10.33
C VAL A 554 1.64 -21.92 11.73
N VAL A 555 0.61 -21.33 12.33
CA VAL A 555 0.07 -21.70 13.64
C VAL A 555 -1.44 -21.82 13.59
N LYS A 556 -1.99 -22.84 14.28
CA LYS A 556 -3.45 -23.09 14.32
C LYS A 556 -4.15 -22.35 15.46
N SER A 557 -3.37 -21.95 16.47
CA SER A 557 -3.87 -21.22 17.64
C SER A 557 -3.66 -19.72 17.44
N ASN A 558 -4.48 -18.90 18.06
CA ASN A 558 -4.29 -17.46 18.18
C ASN A 558 -3.40 -17.07 19.37
N VAL A 559 -2.62 -18.00 19.88
CA VAL A 559 -1.62 -17.84 20.93
C VAL A 559 -0.38 -18.64 20.59
N VAL A 560 0.80 -18.03 20.69
CA VAL A 560 2.11 -18.65 20.53
C VAL A 560 2.98 -18.28 21.72
N THR A 561 3.83 -19.20 22.18
CA THR A 561 4.84 -18.93 23.20
C THR A 561 6.22 -19.25 22.67
N MET A 562 7.21 -18.39 22.98
CA MET A 562 8.61 -18.59 22.61
C MET A 562 9.54 -18.00 23.66
N ASN A 563 10.77 -18.46 23.71
CA ASN A 563 11.81 -17.89 24.56
C ASN A 563 12.56 -16.83 23.76
N LEU A 564 12.72 -15.62 24.31
CA LEU A 564 13.49 -14.55 23.72
C LEU A 564 14.96 -14.63 24.16
N GLY A 565 15.86 -14.33 23.23
CA GLY A 565 17.28 -14.08 23.55
C GLY A 565 17.42 -12.79 24.36
N PRO A 566 18.42 -12.73 25.26
CA PRO A 566 18.64 -11.54 26.07
C PRO A 566 19.12 -10.35 25.24
N GLU A 567 18.76 -9.16 25.67
CA GLU A 567 19.20 -7.87 25.11
C GLU A 567 19.02 -7.74 23.59
N THR A 568 17.96 -8.37 23.09
CA THR A 568 17.62 -8.37 21.66
C THR A 568 16.16 -7.98 21.49
N LEU A 569 15.89 -7.02 20.63
CA LEU A 569 14.53 -6.61 20.28
C LEU A 569 13.92 -7.62 19.31
N TYR A 570 12.76 -8.15 19.63
CA TYR A 570 11.92 -8.98 18.76
C TYR A 570 10.71 -8.19 18.30
N ARG A 571 10.40 -8.23 17.00
CA ARG A 571 9.21 -7.63 16.41
C ARG A 571 8.32 -8.71 15.83
N PHE A 572 7.01 -8.57 16.00
CA PHE A 572 6.01 -9.55 15.64
C PHE A 572 4.90 -8.91 14.82
N ARG A 573 4.47 -9.59 13.79
CA ARG A 573 3.22 -9.32 13.07
C ARG A 573 2.53 -10.62 12.71
N VAL A 574 1.22 -10.60 12.55
CA VAL A 574 0.42 -11.81 12.30
C VAL A 574 -0.47 -11.58 11.10
N THR A 575 -0.61 -12.60 10.26
CA THR A 575 -1.60 -12.66 9.21
C THR A 575 -2.57 -13.82 9.46
N ALA A 576 -3.77 -13.72 8.92
CA ALA A 576 -4.75 -14.81 8.93
C ALA A 576 -4.75 -15.50 7.57
N ILE A 577 -4.87 -16.82 7.55
CA ILE A 577 -4.86 -17.63 6.33
C ILE A 577 -6.04 -18.59 6.25
N ASN A 578 -6.44 -18.88 5.02
CA ASN A 578 -7.31 -19.98 4.64
C ASN A 578 -6.90 -20.53 3.26
N ARG A 579 -7.66 -21.42 2.66
CA ARG A 579 -7.37 -21.99 1.34
C ARG A 579 -7.43 -20.97 0.20
N GLY A 580 -8.06 -19.81 0.40
CA GLY A 580 -8.17 -18.71 -0.57
C GLY A 580 -7.01 -17.74 -0.54
N GLY A 581 -6.16 -17.78 0.49
CA GLY A 581 -5.00 -16.90 0.59
C GLY A 581 -4.69 -16.41 2.00
N GLU A 582 -3.90 -15.37 2.06
CA GLU A 582 -3.38 -14.72 3.25
C GLU A 582 -3.91 -13.27 3.35
N SER A 583 -4.24 -12.83 4.55
CA SER A 583 -4.63 -11.44 4.82
C SER A 583 -3.45 -10.47 4.68
N LEU A 584 -3.73 -9.17 4.64
CA LEU A 584 -2.74 -8.16 5.02
C LEU A 584 -2.31 -8.38 6.48
N PRO A 585 -1.12 -7.89 6.90
CA PRO A 585 -0.64 -8.09 8.26
C PRO A 585 -1.42 -7.26 9.29
N SER A 586 -1.37 -7.71 10.54
CA SER A 586 -1.73 -6.90 11.72
C SER A 586 -0.76 -5.72 11.89
N GLU A 587 -1.05 -4.86 12.86
CA GLU A 587 -0.05 -3.95 13.44
C GLU A 587 1.17 -4.71 13.97
N GLU A 588 2.31 -4.02 14.10
CA GLU A 588 3.54 -4.60 14.68
C GLU A 588 3.52 -4.45 16.20
N MET A 589 3.90 -5.53 16.90
CA MET A 589 4.22 -5.50 18.33
C MET A 589 5.65 -5.99 18.57
N CYS A 590 6.22 -5.63 19.71
CA CYS A 590 7.59 -5.97 20.04
C CYS A 590 7.75 -6.45 21.48
N ALA A 591 8.88 -7.10 21.75
CA ALA A 591 9.36 -7.42 23.09
C ALA A 591 10.88 -7.39 23.17
N TYR A 592 11.38 -7.02 24.34
CA TYR A 592 12.81 -7.00 24.66
C TYR A 592 13.02 -7.58 26.05
N PHE A 593 13.85 -8.62 26.17
CA PHE A 593 14.18 -9.26 27.43
C PHE A 593 15.54 -8.79 27.94
N HIS A 594 15.60 -8.20 29.13
CA HIS A 594 16.83 -7.87 29.82
C HIS A 594 16.96 -8.72 31.09
N PRO A 595 17.98 -9.62 31.21
CA PRO A 595 18.09 -10.61 32.33
C PRO A 595 18.19 -9.99 33.71
N MET A 596 18.73 -8.76 33.80
CA MET A 596 18.86 -8.02 35.06
C MET A 596 17.73 -7.02 35.30
N ALA A 597 16.71 -7.00 34.45
CA ALA A 597 15.55 -6.11 34.65
C ALA A 597 14.79 -6.54 35.89
N ARG A 598 14.49 -5.59 36.76
CA ARG A 598 13.57 -5.78 37.90
C ARG A 598 12.13 -5.56 37.54
N GLU A 599 11.90 -4.87 36.43
CA GLU A 599 10.58 -4.40 35.99
C GLU A 599 10.42 -4.51 34.49
N GLN A 600 9.15 -4.56 34.09
CA GLN A 600 8.76 -4.52 32.68
C GLN A 600 8.02 -3.21 32.39
N VAL A 601 8.31 -2.59 31.27
CA VAL A 601 7.58 -1.47 30.70
C VAL A 601 6.60 -2.00 29.66
N LEU A 602 5.35 -1.61 29.77
CA LEU A 602 4.32 -1.91 28.76
C LEU A 602 4.19 -0.74 27.78
N VAL A 603 4.50 -0.97 26.52
CA VAL A 603 4.22 -0.03 25.44
C VAL A 603 2.85 -0.35 24.85
N VAL A 604 1.94 0.61 24.86
CA VAL A 604 0.57 0.46 24.37
C VAL A 604 0.41 1.28 23.10
N ASN A 605 0.15 0.60 21.96
CA ASN A 605 -0.17 1.28 20.72
C ASN A 605 -1.64 1.74 20.72
N GLY A 606 -1.83 3.06 20.82
CA GLY A 606 -3.14 3.74 20.68
C GLY A 606 -3.30 4.50 19.37
N PHE A 607 -2.27 4.47 18.49
CA PHE A 607 -2.30 5.16 17.21
C PHE A 607 -2.79 4.23 16.10
N HIS A 608 -4.10 4.23 15.86
CA HIS A 608 -4.78 3.38 14.85
C HIS A 608 -5.42 4.19 13.73
N ARG A 609 -5.37 5.52 13.81
CA ARG A 609 -6.04 6.41 12.88
C ARG A 609 -5.51 6.25 11.45
N LEU A 610 -6.46 6.09 10.52
CA LEU A 610 -6.29 6.25 9.08
C LEU A 610 -7.42 7.17 8.63
N ALA A 611 -7.12 8.37 8.15
CA ALA A 611 -8.12 9.40 7.89
C ALA A 611 -7.72 10.29 6.72
N SER A 612 -8.70 10.87 6.07
CA SER A 612 -8.54 11.90 5.04
C SER A 612 -7.88 13.17 5.60
N PRO A 613 -7.41 14.07 4.72
CA PRO A 613 -7.02 15.41 5.10
C PRO A 613 -8.14 16.14 5.87
N HIS A 614 -7.74 17.10 6.71
CA HIS A 614 -8.70 17.96 7.41
C HIS A 614 -9.67 18.63 6.43
N VAL A 615 -10.97 18.64 6.78
CA VAL A 615 -12.04 19.24 5.98
C VAL A 615 -12.54 20.51 6.65
N ARG A 616 -12.38 21.64 5.97
CA ARG A 616 -12.96 22.91 6.41
C ARG A 616 -14.48 22.86 6.23
N LYS A 617 -15.22 23.07 7.30
CA LYS A 617 -16.70 23.03 7.31
C LYS A 617 -17.34 24.41 7.21
N VAL A 618 -16.64 25.44 7.59
CA VAL A 618 -17.15 26.82 7.68
C VAL A 618 -16.55 27.69 6.59
N LEU A 619 -17.43 28.37 5.91
CA LEU A 619 -17.14 29.16 4.75
C LEU A 619 -17.33 30.62 5.09
N ALA A 620 -16.25 31.30 5.45
CA ALA A 620 -16.20 32.72 5.27
C ALA A 620 -15.90 32.97 3.79
N PRO A 621 -16.81 33.59 3.03
CA PRO A 621 -16.51 33.98 1.67
C PRO A 621 -15.29 34.91 1.72
N SER A 622 -14.22 34.57 1.05
CA SER A 622 -13.11 35.50 0.80
C SER A 622 -13.23 36.04 -0.61
N ALA A 623 -12.99 37.34 -0.80
CA ALA A 623 -12.90 37.93 -2.14
C ALA A 623 -11.45 37.90 -2.64
N ASP A 624 -11.23 37.55 -3.91
CA ASP A 624 -9.92 37.74 -4.54
C ASP A 624 -9.67 39.21 -4.90
N TYR A 625 -8.49 39.52 -5.46
CA TYR A 625 -8.10 40.84 -5.92
C TYR A 625 -9.05 41.44 -6.99
N HIS A 626 -9.85 40.58 -7.66
CA HIS A 626 -10.84 40.97 -8.67
C HIS A 626 -12.28 41.00 -8.12
N GLY A 627 -12.47 40.82 -6.81
CA GLY A 627 -13.78 40.85 -6.17
C GLY A 627 -14.59 39.55 -6.35
N ASN A 628 -14.01 38.48 -6.87
CA ASN A 628 -14.67 37.18 -6.90
C ASN A 628 -14.73 36.57 -5.51
N ILE A 629 -15.90 36.07 -5.14
CA ILE A 629 -16.12 35.45 -3.83
C ILE A 629 -15.83 33.94 -3.92
N TYR A 630 -14.90 33.47 -3.10
CA TYR A 630 -14.57 32.05 -2.99
C TYR A 630 -15.09 31.45 -1.69
N SER A 631 -15.58 30.24 -1.79
CA SER A 631 -15.79 29.39 -0.63
C SER A 631 -14.44 28.77 -0.22
N GLN A 632 -14.17 28.74 1.09
CA GLN A 632 -13.00 28.03 1.63
C GLN A 632 -13.33 26.56 2.04
N LEU A 633 -14.44 26.02 1.58
CA LEU A 633 -14.77 24.62 1.77
C LEU A 633 -13.75 23.74 1.08
N GLY A 634 -13.45 22.57 1.64
CA GLY A 634 -12.60 21.57 1.05
C GLY A 634 -11.49 21.10 2.00
N PHE A 635 -10.39 20.64 1.45
CA PHE A 635 -9.29 20.04 2.20
C PHE A 635 -8.25 21.07 2.64
N ASP A 636 -7.72 20.89 3.86
CA ASP A 636 -6.64 21.68 4.42
C ASP A 636 -5.46 20.79 4.83
N LEU A 637 -4.47 20.68 3.95
CA LEU A 637 -3.27 19.88 4.19
C LEU A 637 -2.34 20.49 5.25
N ASP A 638 -2.44 21.79 5.53
CA ASP A 638 -1.57 22.46 6.50
C ASP A 638 -2.04 22.21 7.95
N GLU A 639 -3.35 22.09 8.15
CA GLU A 639 -3.88 21.76 9.47
C GLU A 639 -3.69 20.26 9.80
N ASP A 640 -4.02 19.39 8.87
CA ASP A 640 -3.83 17.95 9.00
C ASP A 640 -3.87 17.31 7.60
N PRO A 641 -2.76 16.78 7.07
CA PRO A 641 -2.72 16.13 5.77
C PRO A 641 -3.48 14.80 5.75
N GLY A 642 -4.08 14.41 6.88
CA GLY A 642 -4.63 13.08 7.10
C GLY A 642 -3.55 12.08 7.52
N VAL A 643 -3.97 10.85 7.74
CA VAL A 643 -3.08 9.74 8.09
C VAL A 643 -3.34 8.59 7.15
N SER A 644 -2.44 8.35 6.20
CA SER A 644 -2.47 7.22 5.28
C SER A 644 -1.74 6.01 5.86
N TYR A 645 -1.95 4.83 5.28
CA TYR A 645 -1.11 3.66 5.56
C TYR A 645 0.21 3.79 4.77
N GLY A 646 1.34 3.77 5.48
CA GLY A 646 2.66 3.95 4.87
C GLY A 646 2.85 5.32 4.23
N LYS A 647 3.45 5.37 3.05
CA LYS A 647 3.62 6.59 2.26
C LYS A 647 2.48 6.76 1.26
N THR A 648 2.12 8.01 0.93
CA THR A 648 1.18 8.33 -0.15
C THR A 648 1.76 9.35 -1.12
N LEU A 649 1.40 9.21 -2.40
CA LEU A 649 1.70 10.18 -3.46
C LEU A 649 0.43 10.90 -3.95
N ALA A 650 -0.67 10.77 -3.23
CA ALA A 650 -1.98 11.26 -3.64
C ALA A 650 -2.05 12.78 -3.85
N PHE A 651 -1.17 13.55 -3.23
CA PHE A 651 -1.28 15.01 -3.22
C PHE A 651 -0.34 15.66 -4.25
N VAL A 652 -0.89 16.58 -5.04
CA VAL A 652 -0.13 17.37 -6.04
C VAL A 652 0.04 18.83 -5.62
N GLY A 653 -0.85 19.34 -4.77
CA GLY A 653 -0.79 20.70 -4.26
C GLY A 653 -1.95 21.02 -3.35
N ARG A 654 -1.88 22.18 -2.65
CA ARG A 654 -2.95 22.67 -1.76
C ARG A 654 -4.15 23.10 -2.54
N GLN A 655 -5.32 22.92 -1.96
CA GLN A 655 -6.57 23.41 -2.56
C GLN A 655 -6.57 24.94 -2.56
N GLN A 656 -6.81 25.51 -3.74
CA GLN A 656 -6.84 26.97 -3.94
C GLN A 656 -8.26 27.51 -3.70
N CYS A 657 -9.26 26.87 -4.28
CA CYS A 657 -10.66 27.29 -4.14
C CYS A 657 -11.62 26.13 -4.42
N PHE A 658 -12.81 26.20 -3.85
CA PHE A 658 -13.94 25.35 -4.17
C PHE A 658 -15.25 26.04 -3.74
N ASN A 659 -16.24 26.06 -4.62
CA ASN A 659 -17.57 26.56 -4.32
C ASN A 659 -18.62 25.53 -4.74
N PRO A 660 -19.28 24.84 -3.77
CA PRO A 660 -20.28 23.84 -4.07
C PRO A 660 -21.49 24.39 -4.85
N ALA A 661 -21.82 25.68 -4.69
CA ALA A 661 -22.95 26.31 -5.37
C ALA A 661 -22.69 26.54 -6.87
N SER A 662 -21.41 26.65 -7.28
CA SER A 662 -21.00 26.78 -8.68
C SER A 662 -20.25 25.56 -9.20
N GLY A 663 -20.34 24.44 -8.48
CA GLY A 663 -19.70 23.18 -8.88
C GLY A 663 -20.10 22.77 -10.29
N GLY A 664 -19.11 22.54 -11.13
CA GLY A 664 -19.31 22.13 -12.51
C GLY A 664 -19.51 23.23 -13.54
N ASP A 665 -19.73 24.48 -13.15
CA ASP A 665 -20.02 25.57 -14.10
C ASP A 665 -18.77 26.30 -14.61
N GLY A 666 -17.56 25.81 -14.25
CA GLY A 666 -16.29 26.38 -14.74
C GLY A 666 -15.95 27.78 -14.20
N GLY A 667 -16.73 28.28 -13.24
CA GLY A 667 -16.46 29.55 -12.57
C GLY A 667 -15.36 29.46 -11.50
N PRO A 668 -14.96 30.59 -10.94
CA PRO A 668 -14.02 30.63 -9.81
C PRO A 668 -14.51 29.76 -8.64
N GLY A 669 -13.65 28.88 -8.15
CA GLY A 669 -13.96 27.97 -7.04
C GLY A 669 -14.75 26.72 -7.39
N SER A 670 -15.13 26.52 -8.66
CA SER A 670 -15.73 25.27 -9.09
C SER A 670 -14.70 24.13 -9.03
N PHE A 671 -15.14 22.91 -8.73
CA PHE A 671 -14.30 21.68 -8.72
C PHE A 671 -13.06 21.68 -7.80
N GLY A 672 -12.92 22.62 -6.85
CA GLY A 672 -11.81 22.59 -5.89
C GLY A 672 -10.41 22.57 -6.49
N SER A 673 -10.11 23.53 -7.41
CA SER A 673 -8.80 23.63 -8.07
C SER A 673 -7.63 23.64 -7.08
N SER A 674 -6.50 23.05 -7.46
CA SER A 674 -5.35 22.85 -6.59
C SER A 674 -4.05 23.25 -7.28
N GLY A 675 -3.02 23.56 -6.47
CA GLY A 675 -1.67 23.89 -6.91
C GLY A 675 -0.88 22.69 -7.43
N ASN A 676 0.43 22.92 -7.66
CA ASN A 676 1.39 21.91 -8.12
C ASN A 676 2.60 21.79 -7.17
N GLU A 677 2.61 22.50 -6.06
CA GLU A 677 3.78 22.67 -5.19
C GLU A 677 4.21 21.37 -4.46
N MET A 678 3.36 20.38 -4.42
CA MET A 678 3.67 19.07 -3.83
C MET A 678 3.92 17.98 -4.87
N MET A 679 3.94 18.36 -6.15
CA MET A 679 4.11 17.41 -7.25
C MET A 679 5.42 16.63 -7.13
N GLY A 680 5.36 15.31 -7.13
CA GLY A 680 6.51 14.43 -6.99
C GLY A 680 6.95 14.18 -5.55
N SER A 681 6.30 14.80 -4.58
CA SER A 681 6.53 14.53 -3.15
C SER A 681 5.68 13.36 -2.66
N PHE A 682 6.25 12.58 -1.77
CA PHE A 682 5.51 11.58 -0.99
C PHE A 682 5.25 12.13 0.40
N ILE A 683 4.12 11.78 0.98
CA ILE A 683 3.79 12.11 2.37
C ILE A 683 3.80 10.82 3.18
N ALA A 684 4.67 10.78 4.20
CA ALA A 684 4.68 9.67 5.15
C ALA A 684 3.45 9.73 6.06
N GLY A 685 2.89 8.56 6.33
CA GLY A 685 1.75 8.37 7.22
C GLY A 685 2.00 7.33 8.30
N ASN A 686 0.94 6.73 8.80
CA ASN A 686 1.02 5.71 9.83
C ASN A 686 1.40 4.34 9.24
N ASP A 687 2.52 3.77 9.70
CA ASP A 687 2.99 2.43 9.30
C ASP A 687 2.83 1.38 10.42
N PHE A 688 2.25 1.75 11.57
CA PHE A 688 1.96 0.90 12.74
C PHE A 688 3.18 0.22 13.37
N ASN A 689 4.38 0.78 13.24
CA ASN A 689 5.62 0.20 13.79
C ASN A 689 6.29 1.05 14.90
N TYR A 690 5.61 2.07 15.41
CA TYR A 690 6.20 2.99 16.39
C TYR A 690 6.47 2.36 17.76
N VAL A 691 5.84 1.23 18.09
CA VAL A 691 6.17 0.46 19.31
C VAL A 691 7.63 0.04 19.34
N ALA A 692 8.24 -0.29 18.20
CA ALA A 692 9.66 -0.61 18.10
C ALA A 692 10.52 0.62 18.39
N THR A 693 10.14 1.80 17.88
CA THR A 693 10.85 3.07 18.13
C THR A 693 10.90 3.42 19.62
N HIS A 694 9.76 3.27 20.32
CA HIS A 694 9.69 3.48 21.77
C HIS A 694 10.49 2.43 22.54
N ALA A 695 10.35 1.15 22.16
CA ALA A 695 11.09 0.04 22.80
C ALA A 695 12.61 0.20 22.66
N GLU A 696 13.12 0.62 21.50
CA GLU A 696 14.55 0.92 21.31
C GLU A 696 15.04 2.04 22.23
N ALA A 697 14.24 3.10 22.38
CA ALA A 697 14.57 4.22 23.27
C ALA A 697 14.57 3.78 24.75
N ILE A 698 13.59 2.97 25.16
CA ILE A 698 13.51 2.40 26.52
C ILE A 698 14.69 1.45 26.78
N ALA A 699 14.99 0.53 25.86
CA ALA A 699 16.11 -0.40 25.98
C ALA A 699 17.46 0.31 26.12
N SER A 700 17.62 1.44 25.38
CA SER A 700 18.82 2.29 25.46
C SER A 700 18.92 3.11 26.76
N SER A 701 17.83 3.20 27.54
CA SER A 701 17.75 4.04 28.72
C SER A 701 18.22 3.35 30.01
N GLY A 702 18.15 2.02 30.06
CA GLY A 702 18.52 1.28 31.29
C GLY A 702 18.16 -0.22 31.19
N LYS A 703 18.14 -0.86 32.36
CA LYS A 703 17.90 -2.31 32.50
C LYS A 703 16.40 -2.61 32.60
N TYR A 704 15.68 -2.41 31.50
CA TYR A 704 14.24 -2.67 31.43
C TYR A 704 13.95 -3.87 30.51
N SER A 705 13.02 -4.73 30.91
CA SER A 705 12.33 -5.61 29.96
C SER A 705 11.12 -4.89 29.40
N ILE A 706 10.77 -5.16 28.14
CA ILE A 706 9.75 -4.41 27.41
C ILE A 706 8.79 -5.41 26.76
N VAL A 707 7.52 -5.12 26.83
CA VAL A 707 6.44 -5.80 26.08
C VAL A 707 5.49 -4.76 25.47
N SER A 708 4.69 -5.16 24.51
CA SER A 708 3.77 -4.23 23.87
C SER A 708 2.43 -4.87 23.55
N CYS A 709 1.41 -4.02 23.42
CA CYS A 709 0.08 -4.45 22.98
C CYS A 709 -0.68 -3.34 22.25
N SER A 710 -1.67 -3.74 21.46
CA SER A 710 -2.70 -2.84 20.97
C SER A 710 -3.52 -2.25 22.14
N SER A 711 -3.95 -1.02 22.04
CA SER A 711 -4.83 -0.39 23.04
C SER A 711 -6.15 -1.13 23.23
N GLU A 712 -6.61 -1.87 22.20
CA GLU A 712 -7.79 -2.74 22.30
C GLU A 712 -7.63 -3.84 23.36
N CYS A 713 -6.41 -4.32 23.61
CA CYS A 713 -6.12 -5.34 24.63
C CYS A 713 -6.30 -4.83 26.04
N VAL A 714 -6.09 -3.52 26.24
CA VAL A 714 -6.26 -2.82 27.52
C VAL A 714 -7.71 -2.42 27.74
N GLY A 715 -8.35 -1.80 26.74
CA GLY A 715 -9.68 -1.22 26.85
C GLY A 715 -10.83 -2.25 26.68
N ILE A 716 -10.87 -2.90 25.52
CA ILE A 716 -11.99 -3.79 25.14
C ILE A 716 -11.70 -5.23 25.55
N ASN A 717 -10.52 -5.70 25.23
CA ASN A 717 -10.08 -7.10 25.47
C ASN A 717 -9.10 -7.21 26.65
N ARG A 718 -9.31 -6.43 27.70
CA ARG A 718 -8.42 -6.31 28.90
C ARG A 718 -8.10 -7.62 29.63
N GLN A 719 -8.73 -8.73 29.28
CA GLN A 719 -8.30 -10.07 29.76
C GLN A 719 -7.00 -10.56 29.07
N MET A 720 -6.54 -9.91 28.02
CA MET A 720 -5.28 -10.25 27.31
C MET A 720 -4.07 -9.65 28.01
N VAL A 721 -4.19 -8.43 28.56
CA VAL A 721 -3.14 -7.71 29.28
C VAL A 721 -3.70 -7.13 30.56
N ASN A 722 -3.08 -7.48 31.71
CA ASN A 722 -3.41 -6.91 33.00
C ASN A 722 -2.44 -5.75 33.30
N LEU A 723 -2.94 -4.50 33.34
CA LEU A 723 -2.10 -3.32 33.58
C LEU A 723 -1.39 -3.35 34.94
N SER A 724 -1.96 -4.01 35.96
CA SER A 724 -1.37 -4.10 37.30
C SER A 724 -0.03 -4.89 37.36
N ASP A 725 0.30 -5.64 36.28
CA ASP A 725 1.56 -6.38 36.19
C ASP A 725 2.75 -5.45 35.82
N TYR A 726 2.48 -4.20 35.49
CA TYR A 726 3.47 -3.24 34.99
C TYR A 726 3.53 -2.02 35.90
N SER A 727 4.72 -1.49 36.14
CA SER A 727 4.93 -0.27 36.95
C SER A 727 4.90 1.00 36.10
N VAL A 728 5.17 0.88 34.77
CA VAL A 728 5.15 1.98 33.81
C VAL A 728 4.40 1.54 32.54
N ILE A 729 3.50 2.39 32.09
CA ILE A 729 2.84 2.30 30.79
C ILE A 729 3.32 3.45 29.94
N ASP A 730 3.68 3.15 28.68
CA ASP A 730 4.01 4.11 27.63
C ASP A 730 2.90 4.03 26.56
N LEU A 731 2.01 5.02 26.50
CA LEU A 731 0.86 5.08 25.60
C LEU A 731 1.18 5.96 24.39
N ILE A 732 1.27 5.35 23.23
CA ILE A 732 1.49 6.01 21.95
C ILE A 732 0.14 6.42 21.37
N LEU A 733 -0.05 7.70 21.10
CA LEU A 733 -1.28 8.24 20.47
C LEU A 733 -1.02 8.87 19.09
N GLY A 734 0.24 9.21 18.76
CA GLY A 734 0.57 9.77 17.46
C GLY A 734 -0.35 10.95 17.07
N ASN A 735 -0.97 10.86 15.89
CA ASN A 735 -2.00 11.80 15.43
C ASN A 735 -3.43 11.26 15.67
N GLU A 736 -3.64 10.39 16.66
CA GLU A 736 -4.96 9.89 17.00
C GLU A 736 -5.89 11.03 17.44
N ARG A 737 -7.02 11.18 16.79
CA ARG A 737 -8.11 12.10 17.14
C ARG A 737 -9.40 11.77 16.40
N ASN A 738 -10.51 12.36 16.82
CA ASN A 738 -11.73 12.38 16.03
C ASN A 738 -11.62 13.46 14.93
N ASP A 739 -11.74 13.07 13.65
CA ASP A 739 -11.78 14.01 12.52
C ASP A 739 -13.20 14.55 12.24
N GLY A 740 -14.24 13.94 12.84
CA GLY A 740 -15.63 14.38 12.79
C GLY A 740 -16.35 14.11 11.47
N TYR A 741 -15.77 13.34 10.53
CA TYR A 741 -16.41 12.99 9.25
C TYR A 741 -16.14 11.57 8.75
N SER A 742 -15.07 10.90 9.19
CA SER A 742 -14.81 9.49 8.86
C SER A 742 -15.90 8.59 9.43
N LEU A 743 -16.22 7.50 8.71
CA LEU A 743 -17.13 6.49 9.23
C LEU A 743 -16.58 5.77 10.46
N LYS A 744 -15.28 5.54 10.50
CA LYS A 744 -14.62 4.99 11.67
C LYS A 744 -14.40 6.13 12.67
N TYR A 745 -14.95 5.94 13.86
CA TYR A 745 -14.77 6.87 14.96
C TYR A 745 -13.41 6.61 15.63
N TYR A 746 -12.55 7.60 15.57
CA TYR A 746 -11.27 7.62 16.28
C TYR A 746 -11.37 8.53 17.49
N LYS A 747 -10.56 8.28 18.51
CA LYS A 747 -10.45 9.14 19.68
C LYS A 747 -9.16 8.83 20.43
N THR A 748 -8.49 9.86 20.94
CA THR A 748 -7.28 9.73 21.77
C THR A 748 -7.52 8.83 22.98
N PHE A 749 -8.59 9.09 23.73
CA PHE A 749 -8.95 8.31 24.92
C PHE A 749 -10.38 7.76 24.81
N PRO A 750 -10.61 6.62 24.13
CA PRO A 750 -11.89 5.93 24.21
C PRO A 750 -12.29 5.63 25.66
N ALA A 751 -13.58 5.56 25.96
CA ALA A 751 -14.10 5.36 27.32
C ALA A 751 -13.45 4.19 28.09
N ALA A 752 -13.22 3.08 27.37
CA ALA A 752 -12.58 1.90 27.95
C ALA A 752 -11.11 2.14 28.34
N ILE A 753 -10.35 2.92 27.56
CA ILE A 753 -8.98 3.33 27.88
C ILE A 753 -8.97 4.27 29.09
N ARG A 754 -9.86 5.29 29.12
CA ARG A 754 -9.99 6.21 30.26
C ARG A 754 -10.27 5.45 31.56
N GLN A 755 -11.25 4.52 31.54
CA GLN A 755 -11.56 3.69 32.70
C GLN A 755 -10.37 2.86 33.17
N ALA A 756 -9.65 2.24 32.22
CA ALA A 756 -8.47 1.43 32.54
C ALA A 756 -7.36 2.26 33.16
N LEU A 757 -7.03 3.42 32.58
CA LEU A 757 -5.97 4.31 33.08
C LEU A 757 -6.34 5.00 34.40
N THR A 758 -7.61 5.35 34.61
CA THR A 758 -8.10 5.89 35.90
C THR A 758 -7.94 4.85 37.02
N ALA A 759 -8.25 3.60 36.75
CA ALA A 759 -8.10 2.50 37.71
C ALA A 759 -6.63 2.06 37.93
N TYR A 760 -5.77 2.28 36.97
CA TYR A 760 -4.35 1.92 37.04
C TYR A 760 -3.62 2.79 38.07
N ARG A 761 -2.73 2.18 38.87
CA ARG A 761 -2.00 2.84 39.98
C ARG A 761 -0.51 3.01 39.73
N GLY A 762 0.00 2.53 38.61
CA GLY A 762 1.37 2.75 38.20
C GLY A 762 1.59 4.10 37.51
N ASN A 763 2.79 4.29 36.97
CA ASN A 763 3.21 5.52 36.32
C ASN A 763 2.89 5.50 34.80
N ILE A 764 2.60 6.67 34.22
CA ILE A 764 2.15 6.78 32.84
C ILE A 764 3.00 7.78 32.07
N LEU A 765 3.49 7.34 30.91
CA LEU A 765 3.92 8.19 29.82
C LEU A 765 2.81 8.21 28.76
N VAL A 766 2.44 9.40 28.27
CA VAL A 766 1.52 9.59 27.15
C VAL A 766 2.16 10.55 26.16
N SER A 767 2.11 10.24 24.87
CA SER A 767 2.57 11.14 23.81
C SER A 767 1.62 11.15 22.62
N GLY A 768 1.32 12.34 22.10
CA GLY A 768 0.44 12.51 20.94
C GLY A 768 0.13 13.96 20.65
N SER A 769 -0.26 14.24 19.39
CA SER A 769 -0.55 15.59 18.88
C SER A 769 -1.81 16.22 19.49
N TYR A 770 -2.79 15.40 19.92
CA TYR A 770 -4.14 15.84 20.27
C TYR A 770 -4.60 15.36 21.64
N VAL A 771 -3.66 15.18 22.57
CA VAL A 771 -3.92 14.66 23.93
C VAL A 771 -4.92 15.52 24.70
N GLY A 772 -4.81 16.84 24.56
CA GLY A 772 -5.71 17.81 25.20
C GLY A 772 -6.85 18.23 24.27
N SER A 773 -6.54 18.62 23.04
CA SER A 773 -7.49 19.25 22.11
C SER A 773 -8.67 18.35 21.71
N ASP A 774 -8.45 17.04 21.55
CA ASP A 774 -9.52 16.07 21.22
C ASP A 774 -10.52 15.85 22.38
N ASN A 775 -10.23 16.36 23.58
CA ASN A 775 -11.01 16.13 24.81
C ASN A 775 -11.67 17.37 25.38
N VAL A 776 -11.28 18.59 24.98
CA VAL A 776 -11.72 19.88 25.56
C VAL A 776 -13.23 20.08 25.51
N MET A 777 -13.90 19.62 24.47
CA MET A 777 -15.33 19.85 24.24
C MET A 777 -16.24 18.72 24.75
N SER A 778 -15.71 17.82 25.57
CA SER A 778 -16.43 16.63 26.03
C SER A 778 -16.28 16.41 27.54
N SER A 779 -17.10 15.52 28.11
CA SER A 779 -16.96 15.05 29.50
C SER A 779 -15.59 14.39 29.79
N ASP A 780 -14.75 14.31 28.77
CA ASP A 780 -13.45 13.66 28.80
C ASP A 780 -12.33 14.60 29.26
N SER A 781 -12.56 15.91 29.28
CA SER A 781 -11.62 16.91 29.81
C SER A 781 -11.27 16.64 31.28
N ALA A 782 -12.23 16.18 32.10
CA ALA A 782 -11.98 15.76 33.47
C ALA A 782 -10.94 14.65 33.59
N PHE A 783 -10.89 13.69 32.65
CA PHE A 783 -9.86 12.65 32.64
C PHE A 783 -8.45 13.25 32.42
N VAL A 784 -8.31 14.20 31.51
CA VAL A 784 -7.02 14.83 31.22
C VAL A 784 -6.56 15.65 32.43
N ALA A 785 -7.47 16.42 33.07
CA ALA A 785 -7.17 17.21 34.27
C ALA A 785 -6.87 16.32 35.49
N ASP A 786 -7.72 15.32 35.80
CA ASP A 786 -7.65 14.55 37.03
C ASP A 786 -6.61 13.40 37.00
N VAL A 787 -6.29 12.86 35.79
CA VAL A 787 -5.42 11.71 35.64
C VAL A 787 -4.07 12.06 35.03
N LEU A 788 -4.04 12.99 34.08
CA LEU A 788 -2.81 13.44 33.41
C LEU A 788 -2.29 14.77 33.94
N HIS A 789 -3.09 15.46 34.77
CA HIS A 789 -2.79 16.72 35.45
C HIS A 789 -2.36 17.85 34.50
N CYS A 790 -3.05 17.97 33.39
CA CYS A 790 -2.87 19.04 32.43
C CYS A 790 -4.17 19.47 31.76
N ASP A 791 -4.20 20.71 31.27
CA ASP A 791 -5.26 21.30 30.47
C ASP A 791 -4.73 21.67 29.10
N TYR A 792 -5.60 21.70 28.10
CA TYR A 792 -5.31 22.21 26.76
C TYR A 792 -5.39 23.73 26.72
N LEU A 793 -4.37 24.39 26.12
CA LEU A 793 -4.38 25.85 25.90
C LEU A 793 -4.66 26.21 24.43
N CYS A 794 -3.84 25.76 23.53
CA CYS A 794 -3.92 26.01 22.10
C CYS A 794 -3.10 24.97 21.34
N GLN A 795 -3.11 25.05 20.02
CA GLN A 795 -2.23 24.26 19.17
C GLN A 795 -0.97 25.06 18.83
N TYR A 796 0.19 24.40 18.94
CA TYR A 796 1.46 24.92 18.47
C TYR A 796 1.56 24.78 16.96
N ARG A 797 1.69 25.90 16.24
CA ARG A 797 1.72 25.97 14.77
C ARG A 797 2.88 26.82 14.25
N GLU A 798 3.79 27.21 15.13
CA GLU A 798 4.97 27.97 14.71
C GLU A 798 5.89 27.09 13.85
N PRO A 799 6.59 27.67 12.86
CA PRO A 799 7.42 26.89 11.95
C PRO A 799 8.67 26.26 12.62
N ASP A 800 9.08 26.78 13.77
CA ASP A 800 10.23 26.23 14.51
C ASP A 800 9.81 24.97 15.29
N ALA A 801 10.34 23.83 14.86
CA ALA A 801 10.08 22.52 15.42
C ALA A 801 10.96 22.14 16.62
N SER A 802 11.68 23.10 17.21
CA SER A 802 12.60 22.83 18.34
C SER A 802 11.84 22.75 19.66
N VAL A 803 12.28 21.83 20.50
CA VAL A 803 11.77 21.60 21.85
C VAL A 803 12.97 21.61 22.83
N ASN A 804 12.81 22.32 23.94
CA ASN A 804 13.81 22.48 24.98
C ASN A 804 13.34 21.85 26.29
N GLY A 805 14.22 21.24 27.04
CA GLY A 805 13.98 20.73 28.39
C GLY A 805 14.88 19.56 28.78
N MET A 806 14.85 19.17 30.03
CA MET A 806 15.64 18.05 30.55
C MET A 806 17.15 18.15 30.24
N GLY A 807 17.69 19.38 30.11
CA GLY A 807 19.08 19.65 29.79
C GLY A 807 19.49 19.40 28.32
N THR A 808 18.52 19.33 27.39
CA THR A 808 18.78 19.14 25.96
C THR A 808 17.81 19.94 25.11
N GLN A 809 18.19 20.16 23.84
CA GLN A 809 17.35 20.66 22.76
C GLN A 809 17.30 19.63 21.63
N PHE A 810 16.14 19.48 21.01
CA PHE A 810 15.95 18.57 19.89
C PHE A 810 14.81 19.06 19.00
N ASP A 811 14.78 18.58 17.73
CA ASP A 811 13.73 18.84 16.75
C ASP A 811 12.83 17.62 16.61
N TYR A 812 11.58 17.87 16.23
CA TYR A 812 10.64 16.82 15.88
C TYR A 812 10.04 17.04 14.47
N HIS A 813 9.41 16.02 13.91
CA HIS A 813 8.73 16.09 12.62
C HIS A 813 7.42 16.88 12.76
N HIS A 814 7.51 18.19 12.49
CA HIS A 814 6.41 19.15 12.62
C HIS A 814 5.82 19.57 11.26
N SER A 815 6.50 19.35 10.16
CA SER A 815 6.05 19.64 8.81
C SER A 815 6.01 18.40 7.95
N ILE A 816 5.08 18.37 6.98
CA ILE A 816 4.90 17.27 6.03
C ILE A 816 6.25 16.93 5.38
N ASN A 817 6.59 15.64 5.34
CA ASN A 817 7.82 15.13 4.76
C ASN A 817 7.67 13.66 4.30
N GLU A 818 8.70 13.13 3.63
CA GLU A 818 8.67 11.78 3.04
C GLU A 818 9.13 10.66 3.99
N ASN A 819 9.73 11.01 5.14
CA ASN A 819 10.45 10.05 6.00
C ASN A 819 9.64 9.59 7.21
N HIS A 820 8.84 10.50 7.77
CA HIS A 820 8.05 10.25 8.97
C HIS A 820 6.75 11.07 8.92
N TYR A 821 5.65 10.57 9.46
CA TYR A 821 4.46 11.39 9.61
C TYR A 821 4.75 12.64 10.46
N ALA A 822 4.01 13.71 10.22
CA ALA A 822 4.23 14.99 10.89
C ALA A 822 3.12 15.30 11.89
N SER A 823 3.51 15.88 13.03
CA SER A 823 2.61 16.53 13.98
C SER A 823 2.49 18.02 13.63
N THR A 824 1.65 18.33 12.63
CA THR A 824 1.51 19.71 12.11
C THR A 824 0.75 20.64 13.05
N SER A 825 0.07 20.11 14.04
CA SER A 825 -0.72 20.84 15.04
C SER A 825 -0.57 20.15 16.38
N SER A 826 0.54 20.41 17.07
CA SER A 826 0.82 19.85 18.40
C SER A 826 0.09 20.60 19.49
N ASP A 827 -0.32 19.93 20.57
CA ASP A 827 -0.98 20.58 21.70
C ASP A 827 -0.01 21.35 22.61
N VAL A 828 -0.37 22.56 22.99
CA VAL A 828 0.21 23.28 24.11
C VAL A 828 -0.58 22.93 25.38
N LEU A 829 0.11 22.33 26.36
CA LEU A 829 -0.47 21.79 27.59
C LEU A 829 -0.14 22.68 28.78
N ALA A 830 -1.15 23.11 29.56
CA ALA A 830 -0.96 23.80 30.81
C ALA A 830 -0.88 22.80 31.98
N PRO A 831 0.10 22.89 32.88
CA PRO A 831 0.09 22.08 34.09
C PRO A 831 -1.05 22.51 35.03
N THR A 832 -1.71 21.51 35.64
CA THR A 832 -2.70 21.71 36.70
C THR A 832 -2.18 21.17 38.02
N ASP A 833 -2.81 21.56 39.12
CA ASP A 833 -2.44 21.16 40.49
C ASP A 833 -0.94 21.41 40.81
N GLN A 834 -0.20 20.33 41.12
CA GLN A 834 1.23 20.38 41.46
C GLN A 834 2.10 19.91 40.26
N ALA A 835 1.49 19.84 39.06
CA ALA A 835 2.24 19.49 37.84
C ALA A 835 3.13 20.67 37.40
N PHE A 836 4.09 20.40 36.53
CA PHE A 836 4.99 21.42 36.00
C PHE A 836 5.32 21.16 34.53
N SER A 837 5.70 22.22 33.81
CA SER A 837 6.16 22.11 32.44
C SER A 837 7.56 21.47 32.41
N ALA A 838 7.70 20.29 31.79
CA ALA A 838 8.93 19.53 31.69
C ALA A 838 9.69 19.76 30.37
N LEU A 839 8.97 20.08 29.31
CA LEU A 839 9.48 20.46 28.00
C LEU A 839 8.75 21.70 27.51
N VAL A 840 9.43 22.56 26.73
CA VAL A 840 8.87 23.77 26.13
C VAL A 840 9.18 23.84 24.63
N TYR A 841 8.23 24.34 23.85
CA TYR A 841 8.41 24.65 22.45
C TYR A 841 9.33 25.86 22.26
N ALA A 842 9.69 26.18 21.00
CA ALA A 842 10.59 27.29 20.69
C ALA A 842 10.08 28.65 21.18
N ASP A 843 8.78 28.87 21.22
CA ASP A 843 8.13 30.10 21.72
C ASP A 843 8.03 30.17 23.26
N GLY A 844 8.50 29.15 23.96
CA GLY A 844 8.47 29.03 25.42
C GLY A 844 7.15 28.46 25.99
N THR A 845 6.17 28.12 25.15
CA THR A 845 4.95 27.46 25.60
C THR A 845 5.20 25.99 25.97
N SER A 846 4.37 25.41 26.83
CA SER A 846 4.60 24.09 27.41
C SER A 846 4.29 22.97 26.38
N ALA A 847 5.31 22.18 26.04
CA ALA A 847 5.25 21.05 25.15
C ALA A 847 5.01 19.71 25.88
N ALA A 848 5.32 19.65 27.18
CA ALA A 848 5.04 18.48 28.01
C ALA A 848 4.86 18.87 29.47
N VAL A 849 3.95 18.17 30.13
CA VAL A 849 3.62 18.34 31.56
C VAL A 849 4.02 17.09 32.34
N ALA A 850 4.68 17.27 33.46
CA ALA A 850 5.03 16.22 34.39
C ALA A 850 4.36 16.42 35.77
N TYR A 851 3.78 15.36 36.31
CA TYR A 851 3.17 15.34 37.63
C TYR A 851 3.84 14.35 38.56
N ASN A 852 4.13 14.76 39.80
CA ASN A 852 4.85 13.95 40.78
C ASN A 852 4.07 13.88 42.11
N ALA A 853 3.43 12.76 42.35
CA ALA A 853 2.86 12.42 43.63
C ALA A 853 3.42 11.14 44.19
N SER A 854 3.22 10.92 45.52
CA SER A 854 3.78 9.74 46.21
C SER A 854 3.24 8.40 45.66
N ASN A 855 2.05 8.38 45.12
CA ASN A 855 1.34 7.20 44.66
C ASN A 855 1.28 7.08 43.13
N ARG A 856 1.69 8.10 42.37
CA ARG A 856 1.60 8.12 40.90
C ARG A 856 2.43 9.24 40.31
N ARG A 857 3.04 8.97 39.16
CA ARG A 857 3.69 9.97 38.32
C ARG A 857 3.17 9.89 36.90
N THR A 858 2.99 11.02 36.25
CA THR A 858 2.62 11.09 34.84
C THR A 858 3.57 12.01 34.10
N PHE A 859 3.84 11.66 32.84
CA PHE A 859 4.57 12.50 31.91
C PHE A 859 3.75 12.55 30.62
N THR A 860 3.21 13.72 30.28
CA THR A 860 2.27 13.92 29.18
C THR A 860 2.88 14.86 28.15
N MET A 861 3.08 14.40 26.92
CA MET A 861 3.62 15.17 25.80
C MET A 861 2.49 15.62 24.87
N GLY A 862 2.46 16.89 24.48
CA GLY A 862 1.55 17.47 23.51
C GLY A 862 1.96 17.23 22.06
N PHE A 863 3.00 16.42 21.82
CA PHE A 863 3.47 15.94 20.52
C PHE A 863 3.94 14.47 20.63
N PRO A 864 3.94 13.70 19.52
CA PRO A 864 4.35 12.30 19.56
C PRO A 864 5.86 12.14 19.82
N PHE A 865 6.21 11.28 20.75
CA PHE A 865 7.62 10.99 21.10
C PHE A 865 8.40 10.45 19.89
N GLU A 866 7.82 9.57 19.13
CA GLU A 866 8.42 8.96 17.95
C GLU A 866 8.74 9.98 16.84
N CYS A 867 8.09 11.15 16.85
CA CYS A 867 8.41 12.26 15.94
C CYS A 867 9.72 12.97 16.25
N ILE A 868 10.37 12.74 17.38
CA ILE A 868 11.71 13.28 17.66
C ILE A 868 12.67 12.76 16.58
N LYS A 869 13.32 13.65 15.82
CA LYS A 869 14.08 13.30 14.62
C LYS A 869 15.32 12.44 14.92
N ASP A 870 16.12 12.84 15.89
CA ASP A 870 17.39 12.21 16.21
C ASP A 870 17.23 11.01 17.16
N LYS A 871 17.75 9.83 16.76
CA LYS A 871 17.67 8.59 17.56
C LYS A 871 18.37 8.72 18.92
N ALA A 872 19.51 9.41 18.98
CA ALA A 872 20.25 9.59 20.25
C ALA A 872 19.50 10.56 21.17
N LYS A 873 18.83 11.57 20.62
CA LYS A 873 17.95 12.46 21.38
C LYS A 873 16.72 11.72 21.92
N ARG A 874 16.09 10.83 21.14
CA ARG A 874 15.02 9.93 21.65
C ARG A 874 15.49 9.12 22.86
N ALA A 875 16.65 8.47 22.75
CA ALA A 875 17.22 7.70 23.85
C ALA A 875 17.53 8.57 25.09
N TYR A 876 18.05 9.80 24.87
CA TYR A 876 18.35 10.74 25.97
C TYR A 876 17.06 11.20 26.67
N VAL A 877 16.06 11.63 25.92
CA VAL A 877 14.77 12.10 26.46
C VAL A 877 14.05 10.96 27.19
N MET A 878 13.99 9.75 26.61
CA MET A 878 13.35 8.60 27.26
C MET A 878 14.06 8.23 28.57
N ARG A 879 15.39 8.31 28.64
CA ARG A 879 16.16 8.09 29.88
C ARG A 879 15.72 9.08 30.97
N GLY A 880 15.58 10.36 30.64
CA GLY A 880 15.12 11.36 31.58
C GLY A 880 13.68 11.14 32.05
N ILE A 881 12.79 10.77 31.12
CA ILE A 881 11.39 10.44 31.43
C ILE A 881 11.32 9.24 32.38
N LEU A 882 12.04 8.15 32.08
CA LEU A 882 12.02 6.95 32.93
C LEU A 882 12.69 7.20 34.30
N ALA A 883 13.75 8.00 34.36
CA ALA A 883 14.36 8.41 35.64
C ALA A 883 13.38 9.25 36.49
N PHE A 884 12.55 10.09 35.87
CA PHE A 884 11.48 10.81 36.56
C PHE A 884 10.36 9.87 37.03
N LEU A 885 9.88 8.98 36.13
CA LEU A 885 8.79 8.05 36.47
C LEU A 885 9.24 6.99 37.50
N ARG A 886 10.53 6.66 37.55
CA ARG A 886 11.13 5.61 38.43
C ARG A 886 12.40 6.06 39.11
N PRO A 887 12.37 7.04 40.06
CA PRO A 887 13.58 7.64 40.64
C PRO A 887 14.43 6.69 41.49
N ASN A 888 13.91 5.52 41.85
CA ASN A 888 14.59 4.54 42.71
C ASN A 888 15.15 3.31 41.97
N ASN A 889 15.16 3.34 40.63
CA ASN A 889 15.72 2.28 39.79
C ASN A 889 17.11 2.58 39.28
#